data_0fc56d202410c9df9ea4eba8c6732fcb
#
_entry.id   0fc56d202410c9df9ea4eba8c6732fcb
#
_cell.length_a   1.000
_cell.length_b   1.000
_cell.length_c   1.000
_cell.angle_alpha   90.00
_cell.angle_beta   90.00
_cell.angle_gamma   90.00
#
_symmetry.space_group_name_H-M   'P 1'
#
loop_
_entity.id
_entity.type
_entity.pdbx_description
1 polymer ?
#
loop_
_entity_poly.entity_id
_entity_poly.type
_entity_poly.pdbx_seq_one_letter_code
_entity_poly.pdbx_strand_id
1 'polypeptide(L)'
;MSTSAFDIAAIGDGLAFAAALGELDAALESAAVVVSAPPGTGKTTLVPPVLANRSARRVIVTQPRRVAARAAARRLAQLDGSAVGTRIGFTVRGERQVASDTRIEFVTAGVLLRRLLSDPGLDGVDAVILDEVHERALETDLLIGLLGEVRELRDDLTLVAMSATLDAERVAGVIGTDAATAPIVTQTVPQHPLEERWAPSPAPRLDERGVTRGFLDHVAGVAASAGLELFRVDPGADVLVFAPGAREVSEIARRIQQISAEVDVRELHGQLPAAVQDAVIRGRSIHEPPRIIVTTSLAESSLTVPGVRLVVDTCLSRYPQRDAARGMSGLVTGPTSRASAVQRAGRATRQGPGTVVRCVDERTFAAAPARPTPEIATTDLTDAALLLACWGAPGGAGLRLLDPMPADNLRDALSVLRGLGAIDDDGRATAEGHELARVPADPRLGRALRDGSALVGARFAAEVVALLSGEARIADGDIGSALVAMRNGRTPDSRSWTQEVTRLLRSAPAAPAGPTAPTTDDVGLVVALAFPDRIARRVHRSAHGATFLLASGTRAGVSGPLADAEWLAVADVSRAQGRAAGGTGAVIRAGAAISEEQVEQAAGHLITDRTEADFVDGRVIARRERRVGAIVRSSVPVRAQAGDGGHDAVRRAIEQKGLGVFTWSDAADELRRRLALLHRELGAPWPDVSDAALLDDLDTWLGPELDSLASGAPAARIDLTPALRRLLPWPAASELDALVPERLEVPSGSRVRVVYPPLDDPAARPVVAVKLQECFGWAETPRLVGGRAPVLFHLLSPAGRPLAVTDDLASFWSGPYAQVRTEMRGRYPKHPWPEDPWDAVPTRHTKNRAGRG
;
A
#
# COMPACT_ATOMS: atom_id res chain seq x y z
N MET A 1 7.37 -55.38 -12.67
CA MET A 1 6.40 -55.89 -11.68
C MET A 1 5.11 -55.14 -11.91
N SER A 2 4.01 -55.83 -12.29
CA SER A 2 2.69 -55.17 -12.43
C SER A 2 2.28 -54.64 -11.04
N THR A 3 2.26 -53.34 -10.85
CA THR A 3 1.68 -52.74 -9.65
C THR A 3 0.20 -53.07 -9.61
N SER A 4 -0.25 -53.79 -8.58
CA SER A 4 -1.67 -54.10 -8.37
C SER A 4 -2.51 -52.80 -8.45
N ALA A 5 -3.64 -52.81 -9.13
CA ALA A 5 -4.59 -51.69 -9.17
C ALA A 5 -5.12 -51.36 -7.76
N PHE A 6 -5.50 -50.12 -7.50
CA PHE A 6 -6.21 -49.73 -6.27
C PHE A 6 -7.63 -50.37 -6.31
N ASP A 7 -8.07 -50.96 -5.21
CA ASP A 7 -9.44 -51.48 -5.09
C ASP A 7 -10.41 -50.33 -4.77
N ILE A 8 -10.98 -49.78 -5.86
CA ILE A 8 -11.87 -48.60 -5.74
C ILE A 8 -13.14 -48.94 -4.96
N ALA A 9 -13.63 -50.17 -5.06
CA ALA A 9 -14.83 -50.60 -4.35
C ALA A 9 -14.58 -50.66 -2.83
N ALA A 10 -13.47 -51.28 -2.41
CA ALA A 10 -13.10 -51.31 -0.99
C ALA A 10 -12.76 -49.93 -0.40
N ILE A 11 -12.02 -49.12 -1.16
CA ILE A 11 -11.68 -47.73 -0.71
C ILE A 11 -12.93 -46.87 -0.63
N GLY A 12 -13.90 -47.06 -1.53
CA GLY A 12 -15.12 -46.26 -1.68
C GLY A 12 -16.27 -46.71 -0.81
N ASP A 13 -16.15 -47.81 -0.06
CA ASP A 13 -17.23 -48.33 0.79
C ASP A 13 -17.72 -47.26 1.79
N GLY A 14 -19.03 -46.99 1.76
CA GLY A 14 -19.65 -45.97 2.59
C GLY A 14 -19.36 -44.50 2.21
N LEU A 15 -18.60 -44.25 1.13
CA LEU A 15 -18.34 -42.88 0.66
C LEU A 15 -19.40 -42.44 -0.35
N ALA A 16 -20.05 -41.31 -0.12
CA ALA A 16 -21.11 -40.78 -0.98
C ALA A 16 -20.64 -40.49 -2.42
N PHE A 17 -19.39 -40.13 -2.61
CA PHE A 17 -18.81 -39.84 -3.93
C PHE A 17 -18.73 -41.09 -4.83
N ALA A 18 -18.84 -42.32 -4.26
CA ALA A 18 -18.86 -43.54 -5.04
C ALA A 18 -19.99 -43.58 -6.09
N ALA A 19 -21.09 -42.87 -5.86
CA ALA A 19 -22.19 -42.79 -6.81
C ALA A 19 -21.86 -41.96 -8.08
N ALA A 20 -20.84 -41.09 -8.02
CA ALA A 20 -20.41 -40.24 -9.14
C ALA A 20 -19.25 -40.86 -9.94
N LEU A 21 -18.78 -42.06 -9.60
CA LEU A 21 -17.60 -42.68 -10.25
C LEU A 21 -17.83 -42.92 -11.75
N GLY A 22 -19.04 -43.30 -12.17
CA GLY A 22 -19.34 -43.51 -13.59
C GLY A 22 -19.30 -42.19 -14.40
N GLU A 23 -19.79 -41.11 -13.81
CA GLU A 23 -19.71 -39.78 -14.41
C GLU A 23 -18.26 -39.27 -14.46
N LEU A 24 -17.51 -39.51 -13.38
CA LEU A 24 -16.09 -39.16 -13.34
C LEU A 24 -15.30 -39.93 -14.42
N ASP A 25 -15.54 -41.23 -14.56
CA ASP A 25 -14.84 -42.04 -15.53
C ASP A 25 -15.10 -41.59 -16.97
N ALA A 26 -16.35 -41.24 -17.28
CA ALA A 26 -16.70 -40.63 -18.56
C ALA A 26 -16.08 -39.25 -18.77
N ALA A 27 -16.05 -38.39 -17.73
CA ALA A 27 -15.44 -37.07 -17.82
C ALA A 27 -13.92 -37.12 -18.00
N LEU A 28 -13.25 -38.13 -17.46
CA LEU A 28 -11.80 -38.36 -17.59
C LEU A 28 -11.33 -38.75 -19.00
N GLU A 29 -12.24 -38.91 -19.96
CA GLU A 29 -11.87 -38.93 -21.38
C GLU A 29 -11.39 -37.56 -21.86
N SER A 30 -11.72 -36.49 -21.13
CA SER A 30 -11.14 -35.16 -21.29
C SER A 30 -9.89 -35.01 -20.45
N ALA A 31 -8.87 -34.34 -21.02
CA ALA A 31 -7.62 -34.09 -20.32
C ALA A 31 -7.77 -33.07 -19.19
N ALA A 32 -8.92 -32.41 -19.01
CA ALA A 32 -9.23 -31.54 -17.86
C ALA A 32 -10.63 -31.81 -17.34
N VAL A 33 -10.77 -31.89 -16.01
CA VAL A 33 -12.05 -32.17 -15.35
C VAL A 33 -12.19 -31.33 -14.09
N VAL A 34 -13.38 -30.82 -13.82
CA VAL A 34 -13.74 -30.21 -12.53
C VAL A 34 -14.64 -31.19 -11.77
N VAL A 35 -14.30 -31.43 -10.51
CA VAL A 35 -15.14 -32.22 -9.59
C VAL A 35 -15.74 -31.29 -8.53
N SER A 36 -17.05 -31.15 -8.55
CA SER A 36 -17.82 -30.34 -7.60
C SER A 36 -18.59 -31.26 -6.65
N ALA A 37 -18.16 -31.32 -5.39
CA ALA A 37 -18.84 -32.14 -4.40
C ALA A 37 -18.69 -31.53 -3.00
N PRO A 38 -19.71 -31.63 -2.11
CA PRO A 38 -19.62 -31.14 -0.75
C PRO A 38 -18.43 -31.73 0.02
N PRO A 39 -17.91 -31.02 1.04
CA PRO A 39 -16.83 -31.55 1.86
C PRO A 39 -17.26 -32.84 2.61
N GLY A 40 -16.36 -33.85 2.66
CA GLY A 40 -16.62 -35.10 3.36
C GLY A 40 -17.33 -36.18 2.54
N THR A 41 -17.64 -35.93 1.27
CA THR A 41 -18.22 -36.93 0.37
C THR A 41 -17.24 -38.03 -0.05
N GLY A 42 -15.93 -37.81 0.16
CA GLY A 42 -14.88 -38.76 -0.22
C GLY A 42 -14.17 -38.44 -1.53
N LYS A 43 -14.38 -37.25 -2.14
CA LYS A 43 -13.68 -36.83 -3.37
C LYS A 43 -12.15 -36.96 -3.26
N THR A 44 -11.53 -36.41 -2.20
CA THR A 44 -10.10 -36.49 -1.93
C THR A 44 -9.59 -37.93 -1.73
N THR A 45 -10.49 -38.85 -1.37
CA THR A 45 -10.17 -40.28 -1.12
C THR A 45 -10.33 -41.12 -2.39
N LEU A 46 -11.32 -40.83 -3.25
CA LEU A 46 -11.66 -41.69 -4.40
C LEU A 46 -11.08 -41.21 -5.72
N VAL A 47 -11.00 -39.90 -5.95
CA VAL A 47 -10.50 -39.38 -7.23
C VAL A 47 -9.03 -39.75 -7.49
N PRO A 48 -8.09 -39.66 -6.51
CA PRO A 48 -6.70 -40.02 -6.75
C PRO A 48 -6.48 -41.48 -7.14
N PRO A 49 -7.05 -42.49 -6.45
CA PRO A 49 -6.85 -43.90 -6.87
C PRO A 49 -7.54 -44.23 -8.22
N VAL A 50 -8.67 -43.59 -8.57
CA VAL A 50 -9.27 -43.77 -9.91
C VAL A 50 -8.31 -43.29 -10.99
N LEU A 51 -7.73 -42.09 -10.84
CA LEU A 51 -6.71 -41.60 -11.75
C LEU A 51 -5.45 -42.47 -11.75
N ALA A 52 -4.99 -42.91 -10.60
CA ALA A 52 -3.81 -43.76 -10.52
C ALA A 52 -4.02 -45.12 -11.22
N ASN A 53 -5.23 -45.67 -11.26
CA ASN A 53 -5.54 -46.91 -12.02
C ASN A 53 -5.55 -46.64 -13.53
N ARG A 54 -5.85 -45.41 -13.98
CA ARG A 54 -5.79 -45.01 -15.42
C ARG A 54 -4.39 -44.58 -15.85
N SER A 55 -3.51 -44.21 -14.89
CA SER A 55 -2.20 -43.67 -15.14
C SER A 55 -1.12 -44.78 -15.09
N ALA A 56 -0.07 -44.63 -15.89
CA ALA A 56 1.11 -45.49 -15.83
C ALA A 56 2.13 -44.98 -14.79
N ARG A 57 2.18 -43.66 -14.63
CA ARG A 57 3.12 -42.94 -13.78
C ARG A 57 2.44 -42.40 -12.49
N ARG A 58 3.01 -41.37 -11.91
CA ARG A 58 2.54 -40.78 -10.64
C ARG A 58 1.36 -39.85 -10.83
N VAL A 59 0.46 -39.86 -9.85
CA VAL A 59 -0.59 -38.87 -9.66
C VAL A 59 -0.16 -37.95 -8.51
N ILE A 60 -0.15 -36.63 -8.76
CA ILE A 60 0.13 -35.62 -7.71
C ILE A 60 -1.20 -35.02 -7.27
N VAL A 61 -1.38 -34.89 -5.93
CA VAL A 61 -2.58 -34.28 -5.33
C VAL A 61 -2.14 -33.11 -4.48
N THR A 62 -2.57 -31.89 -4.82
CA THR A 62 -2.28 -30.73 -3.98
C THR A 62 -3.25 -30.62 -2.81
N GLN A 63 -2.75 -30.14 -1.69
CA GLN A 63 -3.53 -29.76 -0.52
C GLN A 63 -3.10 -28.37 -0.04
N PRO A 64 -4.04 -27.51 0.41
CA PRO A 64 -3.68 -26.16 0.82
C PRO A 64 -2.81 -26.12 2.08
N ARG A 65 -2.84 -27.18 2.90
CA ARG A 65 -2.16 -27.20 4.21
C ARG A 65 -1.36 -28.48 4.43
N ARG A 66 -0.20 -28.37 5.08
CA ARG A 66 0.70 -29.51 5.40
C ARG A 66 -0.02 -30.63 6.16
N VAL A 67 -0.87 -30.25 7.12
CA VAL A 67 -1.64 -31.21 7.92
C VAL A 67 -2.63 -31.98 7.07
N ALA A 68 -3.30 -31.32 6.15
CA ALA A 68 -4.26 -31.94 5.24
C ALA A 68 -3.58 -32.96 4.30
N ALA A 69 -2.42 -32.59 3.72
CA ALA A 69 -1.65 -33.49 2.85
C ALA A 69 -1.22 -34.77 3.59
N ARG A 70 -0.73 -34.64 4.83
CA ARG A 70 -0.36 -35.79 5.65
C ARG A 70 -1.56 -36.66 6.03
N ALA A 71 -2.66 -36.01 6.46
CA ALA A 71 -3.88 -36.71 6.86
C ALA A 71 -4.52 -37.48 5.68
N ALA A 72 -4.58 -36.83 4.50
CA ALA A 72 -5.11 -37.45 3.28
C ALA A 72 -4.26 -38.68 2.86
N ALA A 73 -2.93 -38.54 2.85
CA ALA A 73 -2.02 -39.64 2.53
C ALA A 73 -2.18 -40.84 3.51
N ARG A 74 -2.23 -40.56 4.81
CA ARG A 74 -2.42 -41.58 5.85
C ARG A 74 -3.78 -42.27 5.74
N ARG A 75 -4.84 -41.50 5.52
CA ARG A 75 -6.19 -42.02 5.39
C ARG A 75 -6.32 -42.94 4.16
N LEU A 76 -5.79 -42.50 3.02
CA LEU A 76 -5.87 -43.29 1.80
C LEU A 76 -4.99 -44.56 1.92
N ALA A 77 -3.78 -44.45 2.49
CA ALA A 77 -2.91 -45.62 2.75
C ALA A 77 -3.58 -46.64 3.70
N GLN A 78 -4.27 -46.15 4.74
CA GLN A 78 -5.03 -47.02 5.64
C GLN A 78 -6.15 -47.78 4.92
N LEU A 79 -6.88 -47.13 4.01
CA LEU A 79 -7.98 -47.72 3.24
C LEU A 79 -7.44 -48.71 2.18
N ASP A 80 -6.30 -48.43 1.59
CA ASP A 80 -5.58 -49.29 0.66
C ASP A 80 -4.86 -50.47 1.36
N GLY A 81 -4.76 -50.46 2.69
CA GLY A 81 -4.00 -51.47 3.45
C GLY A 81 -2.49 -51.37 3.28
N SER A 82 -1.97 -50.24 2.75
CA SER A 82 -0.55 -50.01 2.53
C SER A 82 0.09 -49.10 3.59
N ALA A 83 1.40 -49.14 3.69
CA ALA A 83 2.14 -48.20 4.53
C ALA A 83 2.34 -46.87 3.80
N VAL A 84 2.24 -45.76 4.56
CA VAL A 84 2.57 -44.41 4.01
C VAL A 84 4.05 -44.40 3.57
N GLY A 85 4.31 -43.78 2.41
CA GLY A 85 5.65 -43.73 1.82
C GLY A 85 5.95 -44.84 0.81
N THR A 86 5.02 -45.82 0.68
CA THR A 86 5.09 -46.87 -0.39
C THR A 86 4.24 -46.39 -1.58
N ARG A 87 3.13 -47.09 -1.88
CA ARG A 87 2.22 -46.72 -3.01
C ARG A 87 1.61 -45.32 -2.87
N ILE A 88 1.37 -44.92 -1.62
CA ILE A 88 0.78 -43.61 -1.28
C ILE A 88 1.76 -42.89 -0.36
N GLY A 89 2.15 -41.70 -0.76
CA GLY A 89 3.10 -40.89 0.00
C GLY A 89 2.73 -39.42 0.05
N PHE A 90 3.58 -38.65 0.70
CA PHE A 90 3.42 -37.21 0.72
C PHE A 90 4.77 -36.47 0.74
N THR A 91 4.76 -35.21 0.23
CA THR A 91 5.86 -34.27 0.34
C THR A 91 5.32 -32.93 0.77
N VAL A 92 5.76 -32.45 1.92
CA VAL A 92 5.45 -31.13 2.46
C VAL A 92 6.74 -30.43 2.89
N ARG A 93 6.71 -29.15 3.18
CA ARG A 93 7.87 -28.39 3.64
C ARG A 93 8.51 -29.08 4.86
N GLY A 94 9.74 -29.53 4.70
CA GLY A 94 10.53 -30.17 5.75
C GLY A 94 10.28 -31.68 5.98
N GLU A 95 9.30 -32.28 5.30
CA GLU A 95 8.98 -33.70 5.46
C GLU A 95 8.64 -34.35 4.12
N ARG A 96 9.28 -35.49 3.83
CA ARG A 96 9.05 -36.28 2.61
C ARG A 96 9.00 -37.78 2.95
N GLN A 97 7.87 -38.40 2.57
CA GLN A 97 7.66 -39.85 2.71
C GLN A 97 7.12 -40.37 1.39
N VAL A 98 8.02 -40.68 0.48
CA VAL A 98 7.75 -41.27 -0.84
C VAL A 98 8.88 -42.20 -1.23
N ALA A 99 8.53 -43.21 -2.01
CA ALA A 99 9.45 -44.14 -2.63
C ALA A 99 9.48 -44.01 -4.16
N SER A 100 10.33 -44.73 -4.84
CA SER A 100 10.39 -44.74 -6.32
C SER A 100 9.13 -45.27 -6.97
N ASP A 101 8.42 -46.16 -6.31
CA ASP A 101 7.17 -46.81 -6.74
C ASP A 101 5.91 -46.14 -6.21
N THR A 102 6.03 -44.96 -5.57
CA THR A 102 4.86 -44.17 -5.11
C THR A 102 4.00 -43.76 -6.30
N ARG A 103 2.72 -44.19 -6.30
CA ARG A 103 1.74 -43.94 -7.35
C ARG A 103 0.93 -42.66 -7.07
N ILE A 104 0.63 -42.39 -5.82
CA ILE A 104 -0.12 -41.19 -5.40
C ILE A 104 0.73 -40.42 -4.40
N GLU A 105 1.04 -39.16 -4.73
CA GLU A 105 1.81 -38.25 -3.90
C GLU A 105 0.99 -37.01 -3.52
N PHE A 106 0.68 -36.86 -2.22
CA PHE A 106 0.07 -35.67 -1.69
C PHE A 106 1.12 -34.58 -1.42
N VAL A 107 0.91 -33.37 -1.94
CA VAL A 107 1.85 -32.26 -1.79
C VAL A 107 1.13 -30.98 -1.37
N THR A 108 1.85 -30.00 -0.82
CA THR A 108 1.29 -28.65 -0.75
C THR A 108 1.48 -27.92 -2.08
N ALA A 109 0.62 -26.95 -2.38
CA ALA A 109 0.65 -26.16 -3.61
C ALA A 109 2.05 -25.54 -3.86
N GLY A 110 2.68 -24.96 -2.83
CA GLY A 110 4.02 -24.40 -2.94
C GLY A 110 5.13 -25.41 -3.23
N VAL A 111 4.96 -26.69 -2.86
CA VAL A 111 5.90 -27.76 -3.25
C VAL A 111 5.78 -28.05 -4.74
N LEU A 112 4.56 -28.12 -5.27
CA LEU A 112 4.34 -28.35 -6.70
C LEU A 112 4.82 -27.16 -7.55
N LEU A 113 4.57 -25.92 -7.12
CA LEU A 113 5.08 -24.73 -7.81
C LEU A 113 6.61 -24.76 -7.97
N ARG A 114 7.33 -25.08 -6.91
CA ARG A 114 8.81 -25.20 -6.99
C ARG A 114 9.26 -26.39 -7.83
N ARG A 115 8.48 -27.49 -7.85
CA ARG A 115 8.75 -28.63 -8.74
C ARG A 115 8.62 -28.21 -10.20
N LEU A 116 7.59 -27.46 -10.57
CA LEU A 116 7.39 -26.93 -11.92
C LEU A 116 8.55 -26.03 -12.37
N LEU A 117 9.13 -25.20 -11.49
CA LEU A 117 10.30 -24.39 -11.86
C LEU A 117 11.55 -25.23 -12.16
N SER A 118 11.71 -26.38 -11.52
CA SER A 118 12.86 -27.27 -11.74
C SER A 118 12.61 -28.32 -12.80
N ASP A 119 11.37 -28.67 -13.04
CA ASP A 119 10.89 -29.67 -13.97
C ASP A 119 9.57 -29.19 -14.60
N PRO A 120 9.63 -28.23 -15.56
CA PRO A 120 8.45 -27.67 -16.21
C PRO A 120 7.56 -28.69 -16.92
N GLY A 121 8.16 -29.77 -17.40
CA GLY A 121 7.47 -30.87 -18.05
C GLY A 121 6.76 -31.81 -17.09
N LEU A 122 7.05 -31.77 -15.77
CA LEU A 122 6.59 -32.73 -14.76
C LEU A 122 6.86 -34.19 -15.20
N ASP A 123 8.12 -34.47 -15.52
CA ASP A 123 8.52 -35.81 -15.95
C ASP A 123 8.15 -36.87 -14.91
N GLY A 124 7.57 -37.98 -15.39
CA GLY A 124 7.12 -39.07 -14.51
C GLY A 124 5.79 -38.82 -13.79
N VAL A 125 5.02 -37.78 -14.22
CA VAL A 125 3.67 -37.46 -13.73
C VAL A 125 2.68 -37.53 -14.87
N ASP A 126 1.58 -38.27 -14.70
CA ASP A 126 0.49 -38.40 -15.69
C ASP A 126 -0.73 -37.60 -15.31
N ALA A 127 -0.90 -37.29 -14.00
CA ALA A 127 -2.05 -36.48 -13.56
C ALA A 127 -1.72 -35.61 -12.38
N VAL A 128 -2.34 -34.43 -12.37
CA VAL A 128 -2.32 -33.48 -11.25
C VAL A 128 -3.75 -33.20 -10.79
N ILE A 129 -3.98 -33.31 -9.50
CA ILE A 129 -5.23 -32.98 -8.85
C ILE A 129 -5.00 -31.74 -8.00
N LEU A 130 -5.70 -30.66 -8.29
CA LEU A 130 -5.75 -29.47 -7.46
C LEU A 130 -6.96 -29.58 -6.53
N ASP A 131 -6.75 -29.89 -5.26
CA ASP A 131 -7.83 -30.02 -4.29
C ASP A 131 -8.10 -28.70 -3.57
N GLU A 132 -9.34 -28.51 -3.13
CA GLU A 132 -9.84 -27.35 -2.38
C GLU A 132 -9.63 -26.01 -3.12
N VAL A 133 -9.79 -25.99 -4.46
CA VAL A 133 -9.56 -24.76 -5.27
C VAL A 133 -10.45 -23.60 -4.87
N HIS A 134 -11.57 -23.86 -4.18
CA HIS A 134 -12.47 -22.83 -3.67
C HIS A 134 -11.93 -22.04 -2.47
N GLU A 135 -10.85 -22.49 -1.82
CA GLU A 135 -10.15 -21.70 -0.80
C GLU A 135 -9.46 -20.46 -1.40
N ARG A 136 -9.25 -20.43 -2.73
CA ARG A 136 -8.66 -19.30 -3.47
C ARG A 136 -7.30 -18.88 -2.90
N ALA A 137 -6.49 -19.88 -2.49
CA ALA A 137 -5.10 -19.66 -2.09
C ALA A 137 -4.26 -19.21 -3.29
N LEU A 138 -3.37 -18.23 -3.09
CA LEU A 138 -2.53 -17.66 -4.15
C LEU A 138 -1.75 -18.74 -4.91
N GLU A 139 -1.10 -19.65 -4.20
CA GLU A 139 -0.31 -20.74 -4.81
C GLU A 139 -1.18 -21.67 -5.69
N THR A 140 -2.43 -21.92 -5.31
CA THR A 140 -3.36 -22.76 -6.08
C THR A 140 -3.83 -22.03 -7.34
N ASP A 141 -4.15 -20.73 -7.22
CA ASP A 141 -4.56 -19.91 -8.37
C ASP A 141 -3.43 -19.82 -9.42
N LEU A 142 -2.16 -19.71 -8.99
CA LEU A 142 -0.99 -19.76 -9.87
C LEU A 142 -0.84 -21.12 -10.56
N LEU A 143 -1.00 -22.22 -9.79
CA LEU A 143 -0.91 -23.57 -10.35
C LEU A 143 -1.94 -23.82 -11.46
N ILE A 144 -3.15 -23.26 -11.33
CA ILE A 144 -4.18 -23.37 -12.37
C ILE A 144 -3.67 -22.79 -13.70
N GLY A 145 -3.08 -21.59 -13.65
CA GLY A 145 -2.52 -20.94 -14.86
C GLY A 145 -1.32 -21.69 -15.44
N LEU A 146 -0.36 -22.04 -14.59
CA LEU A 146 0.88 -22.72 -15.02
C LEU A 146 0.60 -24.12 -15.59
N LEU A 147 -0.25 -24.90 -14.93
CA LEU A 147 -0.63 -26.24 -15.41
C LEU A 147 -1.49 -26.17 -16.66
N GLY A 148 -2.26 -25.12 -16.86
CA GLY A 148 -2.95 -24.85 -18.11
C GLY A 148 -1.98 -24.75 -19.28
N GLU A 149 -0.89 -23.95 -19.12
CA GLU A 149 0.15 -23.82 -20.14
C GLU A 149 0.97 -25.13 -20.32
N VAL A 150 1.29 -25.85 -19.24
CA VAL A 150 1.97 -27.16 -19.34
C VAL A 150 1.14 -28.14 -20.18
N ARG A 151 -0.17 -28.13 -20.03
CA ARG A 151 -1.08 -29.01 -20.80
C ARG A 151 -1.14 -28.67 -22.29
N GLU A 152 -0.91 -27.41 -22.66
CA GLU A 152 -0.78 -27.05 -24.08
C GLU A 152 0.45 -27.70 -24.74
N LEU A 153 1.46 -28.06 -23.93
CA LEU A 153 2.68 -28.70 -24.35
C LEU A 153 2.67 -30.24 -24.12
N ARG A 154 1.74 -30.72 -23.27
CA ARG A 154 1.65 -32.12 -22.86
C ARG A 154 0.22 -32.65 -22.91
N ASP A 155 -0.16 -33.23 -24.07
CA ASP A 155 -1.49 -33.82 -24.28
C ASP A 155 -1.78 -35.02 -23.35
N ASP A 156 -0.73 -35.65 -22.80
CA ASP A 156 -0.82 -36.81 -21.91
C ASP A 156 -1.02 -36.44 -20.42
N LEU A 157 -1.02 -35.13 -20.07
CA LEU A 157 -1.19 -34.70 -18.68
C LEU A 157 -2.67 -34.44 -18.36
N THR A 158 -3.21 -35.21 -17.44
CA THR A 158 -4.57 -34.99 -16.93
C THR A 158 -4.59 -34.00 -15.77
N LEU A 159 -5.43 -32.97 -15.85
CA LEU A 159 -5.62 -31.96 -14.80
C LEU A 159 -7.03 -32.06 -14.20
N VAL A 160 -7.12 -32.32 -12.91
CA VAL A 160 -8.38 -32.35 -12.18
C VAL A 160 -8.41 -31.24 -11.13
N ALA A 161 -9.43 -30.39 -11.15
CA ALA A 161 -9.68 -29.40 -10.11
C ALA A 161 -10.87 -29.84 -9.25
N MET A 162 -10.67 -29.93 -7.91
CA MET A 162 -11.72 -30.34 -6.98
C MET A 162 -12.17 -29.15 -6.13
N SER A 163 -13.48 -28.90 -6.12
CA SER A 163 -14.12 -27.79 -5.42
C SER A 163 -15.26 -28.28 -4.53
N ALA A 164 -15.55 -27.55 -3.46
CA ALA A 164 -16.72 -27.76 -2.61
C ALA A 164 -17.87 -26.76 -2.88
N THR A 165 -17.72 -25.83 -3.80
CA THR A 165 -18.67 -24.74 -4.06
C THR A 165 -19.01 -24.54 -5.54
N LEU A 166 -20.02 -23.69 -5.80
CA LEU A 166 -20.60 -23.38 -7.10
C LEU A 166 -19.70 -22.63 -8.10
N ASP A 167 -18.43 -22.34 -7.78
CA ASP A 167 -17.49 -21.70 -8.72
C ASP A 167 -16.89 -22.68 -9.76
N ALA A 168 -17.44 -23.91 -9.83
CA ALA A 168 -16.96 -24.95 -10.73
C ALA A 168 -16.94 -24.50 -12.21
N GLU A 169 -17.95 -23.75 -12.66
CA GLU A 169 -18.03 -23.23 -14.03
C GLU A 169 -16.87 -22.30 -14.39
N ARG A 170 -16.51 -21.40 -13.46
CA ARG A 170 -15.39 -20.47 -13.67
C ARG A 170 -14.06 -21.21 -13.75
N VAL A 171 -13.84 -22.18 -12.86
CA VAL A 171 -12.65 -23.04 -12.88
C VAL A 171 -12.63 -23.85 -14.16
N ALA A 172 -13.75 -24.47 -14.57
CA ALA A 172 -13.87 -25.23 -15.80
C ALA A 172 -13.54 -24.40 -17.06
N GLY A 173 -13.94 -23.12 -17.06
CA GLY A 173 -13.60 -22.19 -18.14
C GLY A 173 -12.09 -21.90 -18.19
N VAL A 174 -11.40 -21.84 -17.06
CA VAL A 174 -9.96 -21.54 -17.03
C VAL A 174 -9.09 -22.75 -17.35
N ILE A 175 -9.42 -23.95 -16.79
CA ILE A 175 -8.64 -25.18 -17.05
C ILE A 175 -9.03 -25.88 -18.36
N GLY A 176 -10.13 -25.48 -18.99
CA GLY A 176 -10.51 -25.93 -20.33
C GLY A 176 -9.56 -25.38 -21.41
N THR A 177 -9.96 -25.52 -22.65
CA THR A 177 -9.26 -24.94 -23.81
C THR A 177 -10.06 -23.73 -24.34
N ASP A 178 -9.49 -23.00 -25.28
CA ASP A 178 -10.22 -21.92 -25.97
C ASP A 178 -11.45 -22.44 -26.77
N ALA A 179 -11.43 -23.71 -27.12
CA ALA A 179 -12.52 -24.34 -27.90
C ALA A 179 -13.61 -24.97 -27.02
N ALA A 180 -13.29 -25.38 -25.77
CA ALA A 180 -14.25 -26.07 -24.91
C ALA A 180 -13.91 -25.90 -23.40
N THR A 181 -14.94 -25.70 -22.58
CA THR A 181 -14.84 -25.74 -21.13
C THR A 181 -14.63 -27.18 -20.66
N ALA A 182 -13.89 -27.35 -19.56
CA ALA A 182 -13.71 -28.66 -18.95
C ALA A 182 -15.06 -29.24 -18.44
N PRO A 183 -15.33 -30.54 -18.58
CA PRO A 183 -16.51 -31.16 -18.01
C PRO A 183 -16.54 -31.03 -16.48
N ILE A 184 -17.74 -30.90 -15.93
CA ILE A 184 -17.98 -30.74 -14.48
C ILE A 184 -18.74 -31.98 -13.99
N VAL A 185 -18.10 -32.74 -13.13
CA VAL A 185 -18.75 -33.85 -12.40
C VAL A 185 -19.33 -33.30 -11.10
N THR A 186 -20.63 -33.38 -10.94
CA THR A 186 -21.31 -32.81 -9.77
C THR A 186 -21.94 -33.91 -8.91
N GLN A 187 -21.49 -34.00 -7.66
CA GLN A 187 -22.12 -34.87 -6.67
C GLN A 187 -22.88 -34.01 -5.64
N THR A 188 -24.19 -34.19 -5.59
CA THR A 188 -25.04 -33.64 -4.57
C THR A 188 -25.39 -34.74 -3.54
N VAL A 189 -25.17 -34.43 -2.27
CA VAL A 189 -25.55 -35.33 -1.17
C VAL A 189 -26.62 -34.63 -0.36
N PRO A 190 -27.71 -35.30 -0.05
CA PRO A 190 -28.67 -34.75 0.92
C PRO A 190 -27.97 -34.45 2.23
N GLN A 191 -27.93 -33.19 2.64
CA GLN A 191 -27.39 -32.81 3.93
C GLN A 191 -28.44 -33.17 5.01
N HIS A 192 -27.95 -33.62 6.17
CA HIS A 192 -28.83 -33.74 7.32
C HIS A 192 -29.39 -32.37 7.73
N PRO A 193 -30.55 -32.30 8.35
CA PRO A 193 -31.15 -31.05 8.80
C PRO A 193 -30.20 -30.25 9.68
N LEU A 194 -30.10 -28.96 9.39
CA LEU A 194 -29.34 -27.99 10.15
C LEU A 194 -30.29 -27.00 10.85
N GLU A 195 -30.20 -26.92 12.16
CA GLU A 195 -30.86 -25.89 12.94
C GLU A 195 -29.92 -24.69 13.09
N GLU A 196 -30.34 -23.48 12.69
CA GLU A 196 -29.61 -22.26 12.89
C GLU A 196 -30.14 -21.46 14.08
N ARG A 197 -29.23 -21.10 15.01
CA ARG A 197 -29.53 -20.28 16.18
C ARG A 197 -28.65 -19.05 16.19
N TRP A 198 -29.16 -17.91 16.60
CA TRP A 198 -28.48 -16.63 16.69
C TRP A 198 -28.25 -16.26 18.15
N ALA A 199 -26.99 -15.98 18.51
CA ALA A 199 -26.59 -15.58 19.84
C ALA A 199 -25.71 -14.31 19.78
N PRO A 200 -26.30 -13.14 19.45
CA PRO A 200 -25.54 -11.92 19.33
C PRO A 200 -24.93 -11.50 20.67
N SER A 201 -23.67 -11.05 20.63
CA SER A 201 -22.98 -10.55 21.81
C SER A 201 -23.47 -9.15 22.19
N PRO A 202 -23.70 -8.86 23.49
CA PRO A 202 -23.98 -7.51 23.95
C PRO A 202 -22.74 -6.61 23.90
N ALA A 203 -21.53 -7.19 23.90
CA ALA A 203 -20.28 -6.48 23.77
C ALA A 203 -19.85 -6.35 22.30
N PRO A 204 -19.12 -5.27 21.91
CA PRO A 204 -18.51 -5.18 20.59
C PRO A 204 -17.62 -6.39 20.33
N ARG A 205 -17.70 -6.95 19.11
CA ARG A 205 -16.89 -8.10 18.72
C ARG A 205 -15.41 -7.74 18.55
N LEU A 206 -15.17 -6.57 17.99
CA LEU A 206 -13.82 -6.06 17.68
C LEU A 206 -13.66 -4.65 18.24
N ASP A 207 -12.45 -4.34 18.67
CA ASP A 207 -11.95 -3.00 18.96
C ASP A 207 -10.60 -2.77 18.25
N GLU A 208 -9.95 -1.65 18.52
CA GLU A 208 -8.64 -1.31 17.97
C GLU A 208 -7.52 -2.33 18.32
N ARG A 209 -7.74 -3.16 19.32
CA ARG A 209 -6.79 -4.18 19.81
C ARG A 209 -7.10 -5.58 19.26
N GLY A 210 -8.17 -5.71 18.46
CA GLY A 210 -8.66 -6.97 17.90
C GLY A 210 -9.94 -7.48 18.57
N VAL A 211 -10.03 -8.79 18.80
CA VAL A 211 -11.22 -9.40 19.42
C VAL A 211 -11.32 -9.01 20.88
N THR A 212 -12.47 -8.48 21.28
CA THR A 212 -12.68 -7.98 22.63
C THR A 212 -12.80 -9.10 23.67
N ARG A 213 -12.39 -8.81 24.91
CA ARG A 213 -12.52 -9.79 26.00
C ARG A 213 -13.99 -10.17 26.25
N GLY A 214 -14.89 -9.18 26.25
CA GLY A 214 -16.32 -9.42 26.46
C GLY A 214 -16.93 -10.32 25.37
N PHE A 215 -16.48 -10.22 24.14
CA PHE A 215 -16.92 -11.12 23.09
C PHE A 215 -16.38 -12.55 23.29
N LEU A 216 -15.12 -12.71 23.72
CA LEU A 216 -14.54 -14.03 24.02
C LEU A 216 -15.25 -14.71 25.22
N ASP A 217 -15.64 -13.93 26.25
CA ASP A 217 -16.42 -14.41 27.38
C ASP A 217 -17.81 -14.89 26.92
N HIS A 218 -18.46 -14.12 26.04
CA HIS A 218 -19.76 -14.48 25.46
C HIS A 218 -19.67 -15.77 24.64
N VAL A 219 -18.70 -15.91 23.73
CA VAL A 219 -18.52 -17.11 22.91
C VAL A 219 -18.27 -18.34 23.78
N ALA A 220 -17.44 -18.23 24.82
CA ALA A 220 -17.19 -19.32 25.74
C ALA A 220 -18.45 -19.71 26.53
N GLY A 221 -19.25 -18.74 26.99
CA GLY A 221 -20.52 -18.98 27.66
C GLY A 221 -21.52 -19.69 26.73
N VAL A 222 -21.69 -19.24 25.51
CA VAL A 222 -22.54 -19.87 24.49
C VAL A 222 -22.09 -21.30 24.22
N ALA A 223 -20.77 -21.53 24.01
CA ALA A 223 -20.24 -22.85 23.72
C ALA A 223 -20.43 -23.83 24.89
N ALA A 224 -20.21 -23.40 26.12
CA ALA A 224 -20.41 -24.21 27.32
C ALA A 224 -21.88 -24.55 27.53
N SER A 225 -22.78 -23.55 27.46
CA SER A 225 -24.23 -23.74 27.68
C SER A 225 -24.86 -24.64 26.63
N ALA A 226 -24.63 -24.34 25.33
CA ALA A 226 -25.18 -25.13 24.23
C ALA A 226 -24.54 -26.53 24.16
N GLY A 227 -23.25 -26.66 24.50
CA GLY A 227 -22.57 -27.92 24.59
C GLY A 227 -23.17 -28.81 25.70
N LEU A 228 -23.35 -28.30 26.91
CA LEU A 228 -23.96 -29.04 28.01
C LEU A 228 -25.40 -29.43 27.70
N GLU A 229 -26.18 -28.62 26.98
CA GLU A 229 -27.51 -28.95 26.49
C GLU A 229 -27.45 -30.13 25.51
N LEU A 230 -26.54 -30.09 24.52
CA LEU A 230 -26.32 -31.19 23.58
C LEU A 230 -25.90 -32.49 24.28
N PHE A 231 -24.95 -32.47 25.22
CA PHE A 231 -24.40 -33.64 25.84
C PHE A 231 -25.42 -34.39 26.75
N ARG A 232 -26.48 -33.71 27.20
CA ARG A 232 -27.60 -34.34 27.91
C ARG A 232 -28.49 -35.19 26.96
N VAL A 233 -28.59 -34.77 25.70
CA VAL A 233 -29.42 -35.45 24.68
C VAL A 233 -28.59 -36.46 23.90
N ASP A 234 -27.38 -36.13 23.53
CA ASP A 234 -26.45 -36.98 22.79
C ASP A 234 -25.05 -36.94 23.44
N PRO A 235 -24.78 -37.84 24.42
CA PRO A 235 -23.47 -37.94 25.06
C PRO A 235 -22.34 -38.35 24.09
N GLY A 236 -22.70 -38.87 22.91
CA GLY A 236 -21.79 -39.24 21.84
C GLY A 236 -21.33 -38.11 20.99
N ALA A 237 -21.97 -36.95 21.07
CA ALA A 237 -21.68 -35.79 20.25
C ALA A 237 -20.46 -35.00 20.75
N ASP A 238 -19.83 -34.30 19.80
CA ASP A 238 -18.77 -33.29 20.03
C ASP A 238 -19.26 -31.91 19.60
N VAL A 239 -18.66 -30.87 20.21
CA VAL A 239 -18.88 -29.46 19.85
C VAL A 239 -17.66 -28.90 19.15
N LEU A 240 -17.84 -28.11 18.09
CA LEU A 240 -16.79 -27.42 17.38
C LEU A 240 -16.99 -25.89 17.47
N VAL A 241 -16.01 -25.17 17.99
CA VAL A 241 -16.06 -23.71 18.16
C VAL A 241 -15.08 -23.05 17.21
N PHE A 242 -15.53 -22.23 16.27
CA PHE A 242 -14.67 -21.51 15.34
C PHE A 242 -14.24 -20.16 15.90
N ALA A 243 -12.92 -19.93 15.96
CA ALA A 243 -12.28 -18.69 16.38
C ALA A 243 -11.34 -18.15 15.29
N PRO A 244 -11.09 -16.83 15.21
CA PRO A 244 -10.31 -16.26 14.11
C PRO A 244 -8.83 -16.57 14.15
N GLY A 245 -8.24 -16.87 15.31
CA GLY A 245 -6.80 -17.12 15.45
C GLY A 245 -6.42 -17.97 16.65
N ALA A 246 -5.17 -18.46 16.68
CA ALA A 246 -4.67 -19.34 17.74
C ALA A 246 -4.79 -18.73 19.14
N ARG A 247 -4.56 -17.41 19.28
CA ARG A 247 -4.72 -16.70 20.56
C ARG A 247 -6.16 -16.77 21.05
N GLU A 248 -7.12 -16.48 20.18
CA GLU A 248 -8.54 -16.53 20.52
C GLU A 248 -9.00 -17.97 20.80
N VAL A 249 -8.42 -18.96 20.10
CA VAL A 249 -8.63 -20.40 20.42
C VAL A 249 -8.25 -20.70 21.86
N SER A 250 -7.01 -20.41 22.27
CA SER A 250 -6.53 -20.65 23.63
C SER A 250 -7.30 -19.87 24.69
N GLU A 251 -7.67 -18.62 24.38
CA GLU A 251 -8.45 -17.78 25.29
C GLU A 251 -9.89 -18.30 25.49
N ILE A 252 -10.55 -18.75 24.43
CA ILE A 252 -11.90 -19.35 24.51
C ILE A 252 -11.82 -20.71 25.24
N ALA A 253 -10.86 -21.56 24.89
CA ALA A 253 -10.66 -22.88 25.52
C ALA A 253 -10.48 -22.74 27.03
N ARG A 254 -9.60 -21.85 27.46
CA ARG A 254 -9.37 -21.58 28.88
C ARG A 254 -10.64 -21.11 29.61
N ARG A 255 -11.45 -20.25 28.98
CA ARG A 255 -12.71 -19.77 29.56
C ARG A 255 -13.76 -20.87 29.66
N ILE A 256 -13.89 -21.73 28.65
CA ILE A 256 -14.79 -22.88 28.68
C ILE A 256 -14.40 -23.81 29.83
N GLN A 257 -13.11 -24.10 30.01
CA GLN A 257 -12.62 -24.91 31.14
C GLN A 257 -12.96 -24.31 32.51
N GLN A 258 -12.95 -22.98 32.65
CA GLN A 258 -13.34 -22.30 33.88
C GLN A 258 -14.83 -22.37 34.15
N ILE A 259 -15.69 -22.46 33.10
CA ILE A 259 -17.15 -22.56 33.22
C ILE A 259 -17.55 -24.01 33.52
N SER A 260 -16.92 -25.00 32.89
CA SER A 260 -17.28 -26.42 33.01
C SER A 260 -16.02 -27.28 33.07
N ALA A 261 -15.71 -27.76 34.29
CA ALA A 261 -14.56 -28.65 34.54
C ALA A 261 -14.79 -30.09 34.07
N GLU A 262 -16.02 -30.48 33.78
CA GLU A 262 -16.39 -31.86 33.40
C GLU A 262 -16.23 -32.15 31.91
N VAL A 263 -16.01 -31.09 31.10
CA VAL A 263 -15.91 -31.19 29.64
C VAL A 263 -14.44 -31.24 29.25
N ASP A 264 -14.08 -32.14 28.33
CA ASP A 264 -12.75 -32.19 27.74
C ASP A 264 -12.61 -31.09 26.65
N VAL A 265 -11.89 -30.04 26.98
CA VAL A 265 -11.67 -28.91 26.06
C VAL A 265 -10.36 -29.09 25.32
N ARG A 266 -10.44 -29.13 23.99
CA ARG A 266 -9.30 -29.31 23.10
C ARG A 266 -9.10 -28.11 22.20
N GLU A 267 -7.85 -27.79 21.94
CA GLU A 267 -7.45 -26.78 20.97
C GLU A 267 -7.06 -27.44 19.65
N LEU A 268 -7.41 -26.81 18.51
CA LEU A 268 -7.03 -27.26 17.17
C LEU A 268 -6.66 -26.08 16.26
N HIS A 269 -5.37 -25.86 16.05
CA HIS A 269 -4.85 -24.83 15.14
C HIS A 269 -3.49 -25.22 14.57
N GLY A 270 -3.06 -24.55 13.48
CA GLY A 270 -1.87 -24.94 12.71
C GLY A 270 -0.55 -24.85 13.45
N GLN A 271 -0.47 -24.12 14.56
CA GLN A 271 0.75 -23.96 15.37
C GLN A 271 0.96 -25.09 16.38
N LEU A 272 -0.03 -25.97 16.57
CA LEU A 272 0.12 -27.11 17.49
C LEU A 272 1.04 -28.21 16.89
N PRO A 273 1.74 -28.95 17.72
CA PRO A 273 2.49 -30.12 17.27
C PRO A 273 1.61 -31.14 16.51
N ALA A 274 2.13 -31.73 15.46
CA ALA A 274 1.38 -32.68 14.62
C ALA A 274 0.70 -33.80 15.40
N ALA A 275 1.38 -34.36 16.39
CA ALA A 275 0.82 -35.43 17.24
C ALA A 275 -0.42 -34.99 18.04
N VAL A 276 -0.46 -33.73 18.47
CA VAL A 276 -1.62 -33.15 19.20
C VAL A 276 -2.78 -32.94 18.22
N GLN A 277 -2.52 -32.41 17.02
CA GLN A 277 -3.52 -32.26 15.98
C GLN A 277 -4.10 -33.63 15.59
N ASP A 278 -3.26 -34.65 15.37
CA ASP A 278 -3.68 -36.01 15.01
C ASP A 278 -4.54 -36.64 16.10
N ALA A 279 -4.28 -36.37 17.39
CA ALA A 279 -5.06 -36.89 18.52
C ALA A 279 -6.50 -36.29 18.53
N VAL A 280 -6.64 -35.01 18.19
CA VAL A 280 -7.97 -34.35 18.13
C VAL A 280 -8.78 -34.88 16.92
N ILE A 281 -8.13 -35.11 15.77
CA ILE A 281 -8.76 -35.55 14.52
C ILE A 281 -9.21 -37.01 14.56
N ARG A 282 -8.53 -37.85 15.33
CA ARG A 282 -8.84 -39.28 15.43
C ARG A 282 -10.26 -39.60 15.93
N GLY A 283 -10.90 -38.63 16.53
CA GLY A 283 -12.18 -38.86 17.23
C GLY A 283 -11.98 -39.37 18.65
N ARG A 284 -13.05 -39.57 19.37
CA ARG A 284 -13.04 -40.14 20.72
C ARG A 284 -13.72 -41.50 20.77
N SER A 285 -13.41 -42.29 21.77
CA SER A 285 -14.13 -43.50 22.10
C SER A 285 -15.38 -43.17 22.93
N ILE A 286 -16.35 -44.08 22.97
CA ILE A 286 -17.62 -43.89 23.69
C ILE A 286 -17.44 -43.74 25.22
N HIS A 287 -16.28 -44.14 25.74
CA HIS A 287 -15.94 -44.05 27.18
C HIS A 287 -15.21 -42.77 27.56
N GLU A 288 -14.79 -41.94 26.58
CA GLU A 288 -14.14 -40.68 26.86
C GLU A 288 -15.18 -39.57 27.11
N PRO A 289 -14.87 -38.55 27.94
CA PRO A 289 -15.79 -37.46 28.21
C PRO A 289 -16.15 -36.67 26.92
N PRO A 290 -17.32 -36.04 26.89
CA PRO A 290 -17.76 -35.20 25.79
C PRO A 290 -16.75 -34.07 25.55
N ARG A 291 -16.50 -33.72 24.28
CA ARG A 291 -15.47 -32.75 23.91
C ARG A 291 -16.04 -31.46 23.34
N ILE A 292 -15.42 -30.36 23.75
CA ILE A 292 -15.54 -29.07 23.06
C ILE A 292 -14.20 -28.75 22.40
N ILE A 293 -14.17 -28.69 21.08
CA ILE A 293 -12.96 -28.47 20.30
C ILE A 293 -13.00 -27.02 19.78
N VAL A 294 -12.07 -26.19 20.26
CA VAL A 294 -11.93 -24.81 19.79
C VAL A 294 -10.89 -24.78 18.68
N THR A 295 -11.27 -24.25 17.52
CA THR A 295 -10.44 -24.33 16.32
C THR A 295 -10.40 -23.02 15.53
N THR A 296 -9.42 -22.90 14.66
CA THR A 296 -9.39 -21.90 13.60
C THR A 296 -10.08 -22.42 12.33
N SER A 297 -9.97 -21.67 11.21
CA SER A 297 -10.40 -22.14 9.88
C SER A 297 -9.76 -23.47 9.44
N LEU A 298 -8.85 -24.04 10.24
CA LEU A 298 -8.22 -25.34 9.96
C LEU A 298 -9.25 -26.47 9.85
N ALA A 299 -10.30 -26.43 10.67
CA ALA A 299 -11.38 -27.42 10.64
C ALA A 299 -12.54 -27.04 9.69
N GLU A 300 -12.39 -25.98 8.88
CA GLU A 300 -13.46 -25.51 7.97
C GLU A 300 -13.59 -26.37 6.71
N SER A 301 -12.48 -26.75 6.06
CA SER A 301 -12.46 -27.48 4.78
C SER A 301 -11.69 -28.78 4.88
N SER A 302 -10.40 -28.70 5.17
CA SER A 302 -9.40 -29.76 4.94
C SER A 302 -9.37 -30.87 6.00
N LEU A 303 -9.98 -30.71 7.18
CA LEU A 303 -9.97 -31.73 8.26
C LEU A 303 -11.39 -32.12 8.66
N THR A 304 -11.59 -33.42 8.91
CA THR A 304 -12.84 -33.94 9.43
C THR A 304 -12.65 -34.33 10.89
N VAL A 305 -13.41 -33.69 11.77
CA VAL A 305 -13.53 -34.11 13.17
C VAL A 305 -14.80 -34.95 13.29
N PRO A 306 -14.70 -36.24 13.63
CA PRO A 306 -15.87 -37.09 13.78
C PRO A 306 -16.70 -36.68 15.01
N GLY A 307 -17.99 -36.98 15.02
CA GLY A 307 -18.87 -36.78 16.15
C GLY A 307 -19.47 -35.40 16.35
N VAL A 308 -19.07 -34.41 15.54
CA VAL A 308 -19.58 -33.03 15.66
C VAL A 308 -21.05 -32.95 15.32
N ARG A 309 -21.87 -32.41 16.26
CA ARG A 309 -23.30 -32.11 16.11
C ARG A 309 -23.67 -30.68 16.41
N LEU A 310 -22.76 -29.93 17.06
CA LEU A 310 -22.95 -28.52 17.37
C LEU A 310 -21.75 -27.73 16.88
N VAL A 311 -22.00 -26.68 16.13
CA VAL A 311 -21.01 -25.68 15.75
C VAL A 311 -21.34 -24.36 16.42
N VAL A 312 -20.36 -23.74 17.09
CA VAL A 312 -20.43 -22.36 17.56
C VAL A 312 -19.48 -21.52 16.71
N ASP A 313 -20.03 -20.56 15.99
CA ASP A 313 -19.26 -19.72 15.05
C ASP A 313 -19.17 -18.28 15.52
N THR A 314 -17.97 -17.79 15.76
CA THR A 314 -17.71 -16.37 16.03
C THR A 314 -18.07 -15.46 14.86
N CYS A 315 -18.25 -16.01 13.65
CA CYS A 315 -18.39 -15.29 12.39
C CYS A 315 -17.26 -14.29 12.15
N LEU A 316 -16.07 -14.61 12.68
CA LEU A 316 -14.82 -13.88 12.44
C LEU A 316 -13.80 -14.79 11.76
N SER A 317 -12.97 -14.17 10.93
CA SER A 317 -11.83 -14.81 10.27
C SER A 317 -10.62 -13.90 10.34
N ARG A 318 -9.44 -14.50 10.22
CA ARG A 318 -8.19 -13.77 10.08
C ARG A 318 -7.68 -13.96 8.65
N TYR A 319 -7.40 -12.86 7.96
CA TYR A 319 -6.95 -12.88 6.58
C TYR A 319 -5.80 -11.88 6.39
N PRO A 320 -4.88 -12.15 5.45
CA PRO A 320 -3.82 -11.21 5.12
C PRO A 320 -4.40 -9.95 4.51
N GLN A 321 -3.89 -8.79 4.90
CA GLN A 321 -4.21 -7.51 4.30
C GLN A 321 -2.94 -6.69 4.17
N ARG A 322 -2.73 -6.13 2.98
CA ARG A 322 -1.64 -5.21 2.69
C ARG A 322 -2.08 -3.76 2.87
N ASP A 323 -1.23 -2.97 3.51
CA ASP A 323 -1.30 -1.51 3.52
C ASP A 323 -0.35 -0.98 2.45
N ALA A 324 -0.88 -0.72 1.26
CA ALA A 324 -0.08 -0.25 0.12
C ALA A 324 0.61 1.10 0.41
N ALA A 325 -0.06 2.01 1.14
CA ALA A 325 0.49 3.33 1.48
C ALA A 325 1.73 3.26 2.39
N ARG A 326 1.91 2.15 3.14
CA ARG A 326 3.02 1.96 4.08
C ARG A 326 3.92 0.79 3.74
N GLY A 327 3.65 0.06 2.65
CA GLY A 327 4.41 -1.14 2.27
C GLY A 327 4.38 -2.26 3.31
N MET A 328 3.31 -2.33 4.12
CA MET A 328 3.20 -3.30 5.22
C MET A 328 2.14 -4.34 4.94
N SER A 329 2.46 -5.60 5.21
CA SER A 329 1.50 -6.70 5.21
C SER A 329 1.22 -7.15 6.64
N GLY A 330 -0.02 -7.50 6.94
CA GLY A 330 -0.41 -7.96 8.27
C GLY A 330 -1.65 -8.83 8.22
N LEU A 331 -1.90 -9.59 9.30
CA LEU A 331 -3.13 -10.34 9.48
C LEU A 331 -4.18 -9.46 10.16
N VAL A 332 -5.31 -9.28 9.52
CA VAL A 332 -6.44 -8.52 10.04
C VAL A 332 -7.56 -9.48 10.41
N THR A 333 -8.19 -9.25 11.57
CA THR A 333 -9.40 -9.95 11.97
C THR A 333 -10.63 -9.16 11.52
N GLY A 334 -11.51 -9.82 10.78
CA GLY A 334 -12.74 -9.23 10.27
C GLY A 334 -13.86 -10.26 10.12
N PRO A 335 -15.01 -9.88 9.55
CA PRO A 335 -16.12 -10.80 9.30
C PRO A 335 -15.68 -11.96 8.43
N THR A 336 -16.11 -13.17 8.77
CA THR A 336 -15.98 -14.31 7.86
C THR A 336 -16.95 -14.16 6.70
N SER A 337 -16.66 -14.72 5.53
CA SER A 337 -17.60 -14.73 4.41
C SER A 337 -18.78 -15.67 4.72
N ARG A 338 -19.93 -15.41 4.08
CA ARG A 338 -21.13 -16.27 4.21
C ARG A 338 -20.84 -17.68 3.73
N ALA A 339 -20.08 -17.84 2.64
CA ALA A 339 -19.69 -19.15 2.13
C ALA A 339 -18.86 -19.94 3.14
N SER A 340 -17.84 -19.33 3.77
CA SER A 340 -17.08 -19.95 4.85
C SER A 340 -17.94 -20.31 6.05
N ALA A 341 -18.84 -19.40 6.47
CA ALA A 341 -19.75 -19.67 7.60
C ALA A 341 -20.72 -20.83 7.32
N VAL A 342 -21.17 -20.99 6.08
CA VAL A 342 -21.96 -22.17 5.65
C VAL A 342 -21.13 -23.45 5.70
N GLN A 343 -19.88 -23.41 5.26
CA GLN A 343 -18.99 -24.57 5.36
C GLN A 343 -18.72 -24.99 6.81
N ARG A 344 -18.50 -24.01 7.71
CA ARG A 344 -18.37 -24.23 9.16
C ARG A 344 -19.62 -24.89 9.74
N ALA A 345 -20.79 -24.36 9.43
CA ALA A 345 -22.08 -24.91 9.87
C ALA A 345 -22.29 -26.36 9.38
N GLY A 346 -21.93 -26.66 8.14
CA GLY A 346 -21.97 -27.99 7.55
C GLY A 346 -21.15 -29.06 8.29
N ARG A 347 -20.24 -28.64 9.20
CA ARG A 347 -19.52 -29.61 10.05
C ARG A 347 -20.43 -30.29 11.05
N ALA A 348 -21.49 -29.62 11.50
CA ALA A 348 -22.47 -30.21 12.43
C ALA A 348 -23.36 -31.29 11.78
N THR A 349 -23.55 -31.20 10.45
CA THR A 349 -24.54 -32.07 9.74
C THR A 349 -23.91 -33.20 8.94
N ARG A 350 -22.62 -33.50 9.13
CA ARG A 350 -21.94 -34.57 8.35
C ARG A 350 -22.38 -35.97 8.66
N GLN A 351 -22.70 -36.26 9.90
CA GLN A 351 -23.00 -37.61 10.38
C GLN A 351 -24.42 -37.74 10.96
N GLY A 352 -25.27 -36.70 10.86
CA GLY A 352 -26.64 -36.66 11.37
C GLY A 352 -27.13 -35.21 11.52
N PRO A 353 -28.36 -34.98 11.98
CA PRO A 353 -28.87 -33.64 12.25
C PRO A 353 -27.98 -32.88 13.21
N GLY A 354 -27.83 -31.59 12.97
CA GLY A 354 -26.93 -30.75 13.74
C GLY A 354 -27.43 -29.32 13.93
N THR A 355 -26.77 -28.58 14.80
CA THR A 355 -27.10 -27.21 15.15
C THR A 355 -25.89 -26.30 14.91
N VAL A 356 -26.11 -25.09 14.39
CA VAL A 356 -25.11 -24.01 14.40
C VAL A 356 -25.61 -22.86 15.25
N VAL A 357 -24.73 -22.35 16.14
CA VAL A 357 -24.99 -21.13 16.91
C VAL A 357 -24.06 -20.04 16.42
N ARG A 358 -24.60 -18.99 15.81
CA ARG A 358 -23.83 -17.86 15.30
C ARG A 358 -23.77 -16.75 16.35
N CYS A 359 -22.56 -16.38 16.78
CA CYS A 359 -22.35 -15.34 17.79
C CYS A 359 -22.46 -13.92 17.18
N VAL A 360 -23.46 -13.72 16.34
CA VAL A 360 -23.76 -12.49 15.61
C VAL A 360 -25.26 -12.42 15.35
N ASP A 361 -25.80 -11.24 15.14
CA ASP A 361 -27.16 -11.07 14.66
C ASP A 361 -27.30 -11.36 13.16
N GLU A 362 -28.52 -11.70 12.74
CA GLU A 362 -28.84 -12.09 11.36
C GLU A 362 -28.54 -10.97 10.34
N ARG A 363 -28.78 -9.70 10.70
CA ARG A 363 -28.51 -8.54 9.83
C ARG A 363 -27.01 -8.37 9.58
N THR A 364 -26.20 -8.45 10.65
CA THR A 364 -24.73 -8.37 10.55
C THR A 364 -24.19 -9.53 9.72
N PHE A 365 -24.76 -10.74 9.86
CA PHE A 365 -24.38 -11.88 9.05
C PHE A 365 -24.75 -11.70 7.56
N ALA A 366 -25.95 -11.20 7.28
CA ALA A 366 -26.39 -10.93 5.91
C ALA A 366 -25.52 -9.86 5.19
N ALA A 367 -24.98 -8.92 5.95
CA ALA A 367 -24.07 -7.88 5.44
C ALA A 367 -22.62 -8.38 5.22
N ALA A 368 -22.28 -9.59 5.69
CA ALA A 368 -20.96 -10.16 5.48
C ALA A 368 -20.68 -10.46 3.98
N PRO A 369 -19.41 -10.42 3.53
CA PRO A 369 -19.06 -10.78 2.17
C PRO A 369 -19.62 -12.13 1.76
N ALA A 370 -20.13 -12.24 0.53
CA ALA A 370 -20.71 -13.50 0.03
C ALA A 370 -19.64 -14.62 -0.03
N ARG A 371 -18.42 -14.28 -0.47
CA ARG A 371 -17.29 -15.21 -0.67
C ARG A 371 -16.01 -14.67 -0.04
N PRO A 372 -15.02 -15.53 0.27
CA PRO A 372 -13.69 -15.06 0.69
C PRO A 372 -13.06 -14.22 -0.42
N THR A 373 -12.34 -13.18 -0.01
CA THR A 373 -11.49 -12.44 -0.96
C THR A 373 -10.33 -13.34 -1.37
N PRO A 374 -10.05 -13.52 -2.67
CA PRO A 374 -8.91 -14.30 -3.14
C PRO A 374 -7.59 -13.77 -2.55
N GLU A 375 -6.69 -14.68 -2.16
CA GLU A 375 -5.39 -14.28 -1.60
C GLU A 375 -4.56 -13.44 -2.57
N ILE A 376 -4.67 -13.68 -3.88
CA ILE A 376 -4.00 -12.88 -4.92
C ILE A 376 -4.31 -11.39 -4.81
N ALA A 377 -5.47 -11.02 -4.27
CA ALA A 377 -5.88 -9.63 -4.10
C ALA A 377 -5.36 -8.97 -2.81
N THR A 378 -4.94 -9.77 -1.81
CA THR A 378 -4.69 -9.27 -0.45
C THR A 378 -3.28 -9.52 0.08
N THR A 379 -2.54 -10.46 -0.50
CA THR A 379 -1.19 -10.85 -0.03
C THR A 379 -0.07 -10.04 -0.68
N ASP A 380 1.14 -10.19 -0.14
CA ASP A 380 2.37 -9.76 -0.79
C ASP A 380 2.65 -10.66 -2.00
N LEU A 381 2.81 -10.07 -3.18
CA LEU A 381 3.00 -10.80 -4.42
C LEU A 381 4.48 -11.04 -4.79
N THR A 382 5.43 -10.70 -3.92
CA THR A 382 6.87 -10.75 -4.25
C THR A 382 7.34 -12.17 -4.63
N ASP A 383 6.96 -13.19 -3.86
CA ASP A 383 7.30 -14.59 -4.17
C ASP A 383 6.61 -15.06 -5.45
N ALA A 384 5.32 -14.76 -5.60
CA ALA A 384 4.54 -15.11 -6.78
C ALA A 384 5.08 -14.43 -8.05
N ALA A 385 5.41 -13.15 -7.99
CA ALA A 385 5.97 -12.41 -9.11
C ALA A 385 7.35 -12.95 -9.53
N LEU A 386 8.18 -13.36 -8.57
CA LEU A 386 9.47 -14.01 -8.87
C LEU A 386 9.26 -15.37 -9.53
N LEU A 387 8.35 -16.20 -9.01
CA LEU A 387 8.03 -17.51 -9.59
C LEU A 387 7.56 -17.36 -11.05
N LEU A 388 6.67 -16.40 -11.32
CA LEU A 388 6.19 -16.13 -12.66
C LEU A 388 7.26 -15.57 -13.59
N ALA A 389 8.14 -14.72 -13.09
CA ALA A 389 9.30 -14.24 -13.84
C ALA A 389 10.27 -15.37 -14.21
N CYS A 390 10.52 -16.29 -13.27
CA CYS A 390 11.34 -17.48 -13.52
C CYS A 390 10.68 -18.48 -14.50
N TRP A 391 9.36 -18.52 -14.52
CA TRP A 391 8.60 -19.32 -15.47
C TRP A 391 8.64 -18.76 -16.89
N GLY A 392 8.89 -17.47 -17.07
CA GLY A 392 8.86 -16.78 -18.36
C GLY A 392 7.58 -15.99 -18.60
N ALA A 393 6.71 -15.86 -17.60
CA ALA A 393 5.45 -15.12 -17.62
C ALA A 393 5.46 -13.94 -16.63
N PRO A 394 6.27 -12.89 -16.84
CA PRO A 394 6.37 -11.77 -15.91
C PRO A 394 5.00 -11.17 -15.58
N GLY A 395 4.68 -11.03 -14.29
CA GLY A 395 3.39 -10.53 -13.84
C GLY A 395 2.18 -11.37 -14.22
N GLY A 396 2.38 -12.61 -14.69
CA GLY A 396 1.31 -13.51 -15.16
C GLY A 396 0.89 -13.27 -16.61
N ALA A 397 1.71 -12.56 -17.39
CA ALA A 397 1.41 -12.27 -18.79
C ALA A 397 1.24 -13.59 -19.60
N GLY A 398 0.13 -13.68 -20.33
CA GLY A 398 -0.20 -14.87 -21.14
C GLY A 398 -0.85 -16.01 -20.36
N LEU A 399 -0.80 -16.03 -19.03
CA LEU A 399 -1.42 -17.09 -18.22
C LEU A 399 -2.92 -16.88 -18.03
N ARG A 400 -3.68 -17.96 -18.10
CA ARG A 400 -5.12 -17.97 -17.78
C ARG A 400 -5.29 -18.12 -16.27
N LEU A 401 -5.34 -16.98 -15.56
CA LEU A 401 -5.56 -16.94 -14.11
C LEU A 401 -7.05 -16.75 -13.79
N LEU A 402 -7.50 -17.27 -12.66
CA LEU A 402 -8.86 -17.03 -12.16
C LEU A 402 -9.13 -15.54 -11.91
N ASP A 403 -8.17 -14.83 -11.28
CA ASP A 403 -8.19 -13.40 -11.13
C ASP A 403 -6.82 -12.81 -11.50
N PRO A 404 -6.78 -11.63 -12.14
CA PRO A 404 -5.51 -10.97 -12.42
C PRO A 404 -4.86 -10.46 -11.13
N MET A 405 -3.54 -10.35 -11.15
CA MET A 405 -2.81 -9.70 -10.07
C MET A 405 -3.17 -8.20 -10.00
N PRO A 406 -3.53 -7.65 -8.83
CA PRO A 406 -3.79 -6.22 -8.69
C PRO A 406 -2.56 -5.40 -9.09
N ALA A 407 -2.77 -4.41 -9.99
CA ALA A 407 -1.67 -3.65 -10.61
C ALA A 407 -0.76 -2.96 -9.58
N ASP A 408 -1.32 -2.41 -8.50
CA ASP A 408 -0.55 -1.72 -7.47
C ASP A 408 0.29 -2.71 -6.65
N ASN A 409 -0.29 -3.85 -6.24
CA ASN A 409 0.43 -4.88 -5.50
C ASN A 409 1.56 -5.49 -6.35
N LEU A 410 1.29 -5.71 -7.62
CA LEU A 410 2.29 -6.22 -8.58
C LEU A 410 3.42 -5.21 -8.79
N ARG A 411 3.12 -3.92 -8.97
CA ARG A 411 4.12 -2.85 -9.12
C ARG A 411 5.08 -2.81 -7.94
N ASP A 412 4.54 -2.90 -6.73
CA ASP A 412 5.34 -2.91 -5.51
C ASP A 412 6.21 -4.17 -5.41
N ALA A 413 5.65 -5.36 -5.74
CA ALA A 413 6.41 -6.60 -5.78
C ALA A 413 7.57 -6.55 -6.79
N LEU A 414 7.30 -6.04 -8.00
CA LEU A 414 8.34 -5.84 -9.02
C LEU A 414 9.41 -4.83 -8.60
N SER A 415 9.02 -3.76 -7.90
CA SER A 415 9.98 -2.80 -7.34
C SER A 415 10.93 -3.45 -6.33
N VAL A 416 10.39 -4.28 -5.44
CA VAL A 416 11.20 -5.07 -4.50
C VAL A 416 12.13 -6.02 -5.24
N LEU A 417 11.62 -6.78 -6.21
CA LEU A 417 12.43 -7.74 -6.97
C LEU A 417 13.54 -7.07 -7.77
N ARG A 418 13.31 -5.89 -8.36
CA ARG A 418 14.38 -5.09 -8.98
C ARG A 418 15.41 -4.65 -7.95
N GLY A 419 14.98 -4.17 -6.80
CA GLY A 419 15.90 -3.81 -5.70
C GLY A 419 16.73 -4.99 -5.17
N LEU A 420 16.21 -6.21 -5.29
CA LEU A 420 16.93 -7.44 -4.98
C LEU A 420 17.84 -7.90 -6.14
N GLY A 421 17.80 -7.29 -7.32
CA GLY A 421 18.46 -7.75 -8.52
C GLY A 421 17.86 -9.05 -9.10
N ALA A 422 16.69 -9.46 -8.63
CA ALA A 422 16.06 -10.72 -9.02
C ALA A 422 15.38 -10.68 -10.38
N ILE A 423 14.99 -9.50 -10.84
CA ILE A 423 14.42 -9.25 -12.18
C ILE A 423 15.09 -8.05 -12.84
N ASP A 424 15.09 -8.05 -14.18
CA ASP A 424 15.51 -6.91 -14.99
C ASP A 424 14.39 -5.84 -15.13
N ASP A 425 14.65 -4.81 -15.94
CA ASP A 425 13.71 -3.72 -16.20
C ASP A 425 12.44 -4.20 -16.92
N ASP A 426 12.56 -5.26 -17.74
CA ASP A 426 11.42 -5.89 -18.44
C ASP A 426 10.63 -6.84 -17.51
N GLY A 427 11.06 -7.04 -16.29
CA GLY A 427 10.43 -7.94 -15.31
C GLY A 427 10.79 -9.42 -15.48
N ARG A 428 11.78 -9.75 -16.30
CA ARG A 428 12.26 -11.12 -16.51
C ARG A 428 13.23 -11.50 -15.41
N ALA A 429 13.24 -12.79 -15.02
CA ALA A 429 14.14 -13.27 -13.99
C ALA A 429 15.60 -13.19 -14.46
N THR A 430 16.46 -12.67 -13.59
CA THR A 430 17.92 -12.70 -13.76
C THR A 430 18.47 -14.05 -13.29
N ALA A 431 19.77 -14.30 -13.52
CA ALA A 431 20.44 -15.47 -12.92
C ALA A 431 20.27 -15.49 -11.40
N GLU A 432 20.37 -14.33 -10.75
CA GLU A 432 20.14 -14.14 -9.33
C GLU A 432 18.70 -14.46 -8.92
N GLY A 433 17.73 -14.03 -9.73
CA GLY A 433 16.31 -14.36 -9.50
C GLY A 433 16.06 -15.87 -9.51
N HIS A 434 16.65 -16.59 -10.45
CA HIS A 434 16.56 -18.05 -10.49
C HIS A 434 17.19 -18.72 -9.27
N GLU A 435 18.30 -18.18 -8.75
CA GLU A 435 18.91 -18.68 -7.51
C GLU A 435 18.01 -18.42 -6.30
N LEU A 436 17.46 -17.21 -6.17
CA LEU A 436 16.55 -16.86 -5.08
C LEU A 436 15.27 -17.73 -5.10
N ALA A 437 14.71 -18.01 -6.26
CA ALA A 437 13.52 -18.86 -6.40
C ALA A 437 13.75 -20.31 -5.93
N ARG A 438 14.99 -20.80 -5.95
CA ARG A 438 15.35 -22.14 -5.43
C ARG A 438 15.41 -22.20 -3.91
N VAL A 439 15.65 -21.05 -3.25
CA VAL A 439 15.64 -20.99 -1.78
C VAL A 439 14.19 -21.16 -1.30
N PRO A 440 13.91 -22.12 -0.40
CA PRO A 440 12.53 -22.33 0.05
C PRO A 440 12.12 -21.33 1.14
N ALA A 441 12.26 -20.04 0.83
CA ALA A 441 11.93 -18.90 1.69
C ALA A 441 11.49 -17.72 0.80
N ASP A 442 10.92 -16.69 1.42
CA ASP A 442 10.65 -15.41 0.75
C ASP A 442 11.92 -14.90 0.05
N PRO A 443 11.85 -14.30 -1.16
CA PRO A 443 13.01 -13.82 -1.90
C PRO A 443 13.91 -12.85 -1.10
N ARG A 444 13.33 -12.01 -0.24
CA ARG A 444 14.09 -11.15 0.68
C ARG A 444 14.95 -11.95 1.66
N LEU A 445 14.36 -13.02 2.22
CA LEU A 445 15.06 -13.92 3.13
C LEU A 445 16.09 -14.79 2.39
N GLY A 446 15.81 -15.17 1.14
CA GLY A 446 16.76 -15.83 0.25
C GLY A 446 18.02 -14.98 0.03
N ARG A 447 17.83 -13.69 -0.25
CA ARG A 447 18.95 -12.75 -0.36
C ARG A 447 19.72 -12.61 0.94
N ALA A 448 19.02 -12.43 2.07
CA ALA A 448 19.68 -12.33 3.38
C ALA A 448 20.49 -13.58 3.73
N LEU A 449 20.02 -14.78 3.35
CA LEU A 449 20.77 -16.02 3.50
C LEU A 449 22.04 -16.02 2.65
N ARG A 450 21.93 -15.63 1.39
CA ARG A 450 23.06 -15.65 0.44
C ARG A 450 24.12 -14.61 0.83
N ASP A 451 23.74 -13.34 0.92
CA ASP A 451 24.64 -12.23 1.20
C ASP A 451 25.18 -12.28 2.63
N GLY A 452 24.30 -12.63 3.59
CA GLY A 452 24.69 -12.86 4.97
C GLY A 452 25.67 -14.03 5.13
N SER A 453 25.54 -15.10 4.31
CA SER A 453 26.51 -16.21 4.34
C SER A 453 27.93 -15.75 4.02
N ALA A 454 28.08 -14.81 3.10
CA ALA A 454 29.37 -14.23 2.74
C ALA A 454 29.95 -13.31 3.83
N LEU A 455 29.08 -12.57 4.56
CA LEU A 455 29.50 -11.54 5.53
C LEU A 455 29.69 -12.10 6.95
N VAL A 456 28.74 -12.93 7.43
CA VAL A 456 28.70 -13.41 8.82
C VAL A 456 28.75 -14.95 8.92
N GLY A 457 28.92 -15.64 7.82
CA GLY A 457 28.98 -17.11 7.74
C GLY A 457 27.59 -17.75 7.58
N ALA A 458 27.54 -18.85 6.81
CA ALA A 458 26.32 -19.52 6.40
C ALA A 458 25.43 -19.98 7.59
N ARG A 459 26.04 -20.48 8.65
CA ARG A 459 25.31 -20.97 9.82
C ARG A 459 24.60 -19.83 10.55
N PHE A 460 25.28 -18.71 10.80
CA PHE A 460 24.70 -17.58 11.49
C PHE A 460 23.58 -16.95 10.66
N ALA A 461 23.81 -16.74 9.36
CA ALA A 461 22.78 -16.24 8.46
C ALA A 461 21.55 -17.15 8.43
N ALA A 462 21.75 -18.48 8.35
CA ALA A 462 20.65 -19.45 8.38
C ALA A 462 19.89 -19.44 9.72
N GLU A 463 20.57 -19.23 10.83
CA GLU A 463 19.95 -19.15 12.16
C GLU A 463 19.05 -17.92 12.29
N VAL A 464 19.48 -16.75 11.81
CA VAL A 464 18.66 -15.52 11.79
C VAL A 464 17.51 -15.66 10.79
N VAL A 465 17.78 -16.11 9.57
CA VAL A 465 16.74 -16.30 8.54
C VAL A 465 15.69 -17.32 8.99
N ALA A 466 16.07 -18.37 9.71
CA ALA A 466 15.14 -19.34 10.27
C ALA A 466 14.19 -18.71 11.31
N LEU A 467 14.68 -17.74 12.10
CA LEU A 467 13.81 -16.96 12.98
C LEU A 467 12.83 -16.08 12.21
N LEU A 468 13.31 -15.41 11.15
CA LEU A 468 12.50 -14.50 10.34
C LEU A 468 11.44 -15.24 9.50
N SER A 469 11.72 -16.48 9.09
CA SER A 469 10.81 -17.32 8.27
C SER A 469 9.83 -18.13 9.11
N GLY A 470 10.02 -18.21 10.43
CA GLY A 470 9.20 -18.98 11.36
C GLY A 470 8.04 -18.17 11.94
N GLU A 471 7.03 -18.89 12.44
CA GLU A 471 5.92 -18.31 13.22
C GLU A 471 6.30 -18.12 14.71
N ALA A 472 7.59 -18.28 15.07
CA ALA A 472 8.06 -18.16 16.43
C ALA A 472 7.82 -16.75 16.97
N ARG A 473 7.17 -16.66 18.11
CA ARG A 473 6.90 -15.36 18.75
C ARG A 473 8.20 -14.79 19.33
N ILE A 474 8.63 -13.66 18.80
CA ILE A 474 9.78 -12.91 19.33
C ILE A 474 9.30 -12.12 20.56
N ALA A 475 9.70 -12.58 21.74
CA ALA A 475 9.39 -11.88 22.97
C ALA A 475 10.08 -10.50 22.95
N ASP A 476 9.39 -9.48 23.44
CA ASP A 476 9.88 -8.09 23.52
C ASP A 476 10.37 -7.47 22.18
N GLY A 477 10.14 -8.15 21.06
CA GLY A 477 10.47 -7.68 19.70
C GLY A 477 11.96 -7.69 19.33
N ASP A 478 12.87 -8.12 20.23
CA ASP A 478 14.30 -8.18 19.99
C ASP A 478 14.72 -9.54 19.41
N ILE A 479 15.13 -9.53 18.13
CA ILE A 479 15.55 -10.73 17.41
C ILE A 479 16.87 -11.28 17.96
N GLY A 480 17.77 -10.42 18.44
CA GLY A 480 19.04 -10.84 19.04
C GLY A 480 18.82 -11.69 20.31
N SER A 481 17.97 -11.23 21.20
CA SER A 481 17.58 -11.96 22.41
C SER A 481 16.84 -13.26 22.08
N ALA A 482 15.97 -13.23 21.05
CA ALA A 482 15.27 -14.43 20.59
C ALA A 482 16.24 -15.50 20.04
N LEU A 483 17.27 -15.10 19.27
CA LEU A 483 18.30 -16.01 18.77
C LEU A 483 19.05 -16.71 19.90
N VAL A 484 19.43 -15.97 20.95
CA VAL A 484 20.08 -16.54 22.14
C VAL A 484 19.16 -17.54 22.84
N ALA A 485 17.86 -17.22 22.99
CA ALA A 485 16.89 -18.12 23.60
C ALA A 485 16.71 -19.42 22.79
N MET A 486 16.66 -19.35 21.44
CA MET A 486 16.56 -20.49 20.55
C MET A 486 17.80 -21.41 20.64
N ARG A 487 19.00 -20.84 20.60
CA ARG A 487 20.26 -21.58 20.74
C ARG A 487 20.36 -22.33 22.06
N ASN A 488 19.83 -21.74 23.14
CA ASN A 488 19.84 -22.34 24.49
C ASN A 488 18.71 -23.35 24.73
N GLY A 489 17.87 -23.64 23.73
CA GLY A 489 16.75 -24.57 23.86
C GLY A 489 15.65 -24.15 24.84
N ARG A 490 15.57 -22.85 25.16
CA ARG A 490 14.65 -22.28 26.18
C ARG A 490 13.23 -22.02 25.68
N THR A 491 12.98 -22.28 24.40
CA THR A 491 11.67 -22.07 23.80
C THR A 491 11.09 -23.36 23.25
N PRO A 492 9.77 -23.54 23.23
CA PRO A 492 9.11 -24.71 22.65
C PRO A 492 9.47 -24.90 21.17
N ASP A 493 9.78 -23.80 20.46
CA ASP A 493 10.03 -23.77 19.02
C ASP A 493 11.49 -24.09 18.64
N SER A 494 12.40 -24.28 19.63
CA SER A 494 13.83 -24.48 19.37
C SER A 494 14.11 -25.68 18.48
N ARG A 495 13.31 -26.76 18.60
CA ARG A 495 13.48 -27.96 17.76
C ARG A 495 13.09 -27.70 16.30
N SER A 496 11.97 -27.10 16.07
CA SER A 496 11.49 -26.75 14.71
C SER A 496 12.41 -25.73 14.06
N TRP A 497 12.88 -24.74 14.82
CA TRP A 497 13.88 -23.79 14.38
C TRP A 497 15.20 -24.48 13.96
N THR A 498 15.72 -25.45 14.76
CA THR A 498 16.94 -26.18 14.39
C THR A 498 16.76 -26.96 13.08
N GLN A 499 15.58 -27.57 12.87
CA GLN A 499 15.28 -28.25 11.61
C GLN A 499 15.27 -27.28 10.43
N GLU A 500 14.69 -26.10 10.62
CA GLU A 500 14.66 -25.05 9.60
C GLU A 500 16.06 -24.51 9.26
N VAL A 501 16.91 -24.27 10.28
CA VAL A 501 18.33 -23.93 10.09
C VAL A 501 19.02 -24.99 9.25
N THR A 502 18.84 -26.25 9.57
CA THR A 502 19.44 -27.37 8.81
C THR A 502 18.97 -27.41 7.36
N ARG A 503 17.70 -27.07 7.13
CA ARG A 503 17.12 -27.00 5.79
C ARG A 503 17.71 -25.84 4.97
N LEU A 504 17.77 -24.63 5.56
CA LEU A 504 18.33 -23.43 4.93
C LEU A 504 19.81 -23.58 4.59
N LEU A 505 20.59 -24.27 5.46
CA LEU A 505 22.01 -24.59 5.19
C LEU A 505 22.24 -25.40 3.93
N ARG A 506 21.28 -26.24 3.51
CA ARG A 506 21.39 -26.97 2.23
C ARG A 506 21.27 -26.08 1.00
N SER A 507 20.62 -24.94 1.15
CA SER A 507 20.42 -23.93 0.09
C SER A 507 21.38 -22.74 0.23
N ALA A 508 22.15 -22.66 1.32
CA ALA A 508 23.14 -21.62 1.52
C ALA A 508 24.35 -21.86 0.60
N PRO A 509 24.90 -20.82 -0.01
CA PRO A 509 26.14 -20.96 -0.80
C PRO A 509 27.28 -21.42 0.09
N ALA A 510 28.18 -22.21 -0.49
CA ALA A 510 29.45 -22.57 0.16
C ALA A 510 30.33 -21.30 0.18
N ALA A 511 30.25 -20.53 1.23
CA ALA A 511 31.07 -19.35 1.44
C ALA A 511 32.20 -19.66 2.42
N PRO A 512 33.43 -19.15 2.22
CA PRO A 512 34.47 -19.21 3.23
C PRO A 512 33.98 -18.52 4.52
N ALA A 513 34.33 -19.03 5.67
CA ALA A 513 34.03 -18.42 6.93
C ALA A 513 34.54 -16.98 6.94
N GLY A 514 33.67 -16.03 7.31
CA GLY A 514 34.05 -14.64 7.47
C GLY A 514 35.23 -14.49 8.43
N PRO A 515 35.96 -13.39 8.37
CA PRO A 515 37.23 -13.20 9.11
C PRO A 515 37.04 -13.16 10.64
N THR A 516 35.83 -12.96 11.14
CA THR A 516 35.53 -12.85 12.58
C THR A 516 34.33 -13.72 12.94
N ALA A 517 34.32 -14.32 14.13
CA ALA A 517 33.18 -15.05 14.63
C ALA A 517 31.99 -14.10 14.82
N PRO A 518 30.80 -14.39 14.26
CA PRO A 518 29.65 -13.51 14.35
C PRO A 518 29.13 -13.40 15.77
N THR A 519 28.68 -12.22 16.14
CA THR A 519 28.10 -11.89 17.45
C THR A 519 26.61 -11.60 17.32
N THR A 520 25.93 -11.37 18.44
CA THR A 520 24.51 -10.92 18.43
C THR A 520 24.33 -9.57 17.75
N ASP A 521 25.37 -8.74 17.67
CA ASP A 521 25.35 -7.44 17.03
C ASP A 521 25.25 -7.55 15.49
N ASP A 522 25.59 -8.71 14.92
CA ASP A 522 25.47 -8.98 13.49
C ASP A 522 24.06 -9.44 13.06
N VAL A 523 23.16 -9.68 14.03
CA VAL A 523 21.75 -10.00 13.73
C VAL A 523 21.10 -8.89 12.93
N GLY A 524 21.36 -7.62 13.31
CA GLY A 524 20.85 -6.44 12.61
C GLY A 524 21.27 -6.40 11.14
N LEU A 525 22.51 -6.79 10.83
CA LEU A 525 22.99 -6.84 9.45
C LEU A 525 22.17 -7.84 8.61
N VAL A 526 21.94 -9.07 9.11
CA VAL A 526 21.16 -10.08 8.37
C VAL A 526 19.71 -9.64 8.17
N VAL A 527 19.10 -9.01 9.19
CA VAL A 527 17.74 -8.43 9.08
C VAL A 527 17.70 -7.29 8.04
N ALA A 528 18.72 -6.42 8.03
CA ALA A 528 18.79 -5.31 7.07
C ALA A 528 19.01 -5.79 5.63
N LEU A 529 19.73 -6.87 5.42
CA LEU A 529 19.87 -7.51 4.10
C LEU A 529 18.54 -8.06 3.58
N ALA A 530 17.66 -8.56 4.48
CA ALA A 530 16.33 -8.99 4.11
C ALA A 530 15.39 -7.81 3.82
N PHE A 531 15.46 -6.76 4.63
CA PHE A 531 14.52 -5.64 4.62
C PHE A 531 15.25 -4.28 4.61
N PRO A 532 15.99 -3.95 3.55
CA PRO A 532 16.76 -2.70 3.51
C PRO A 532 15.88 -1.45 3.56
N ASP A 533 14.68 -1.51 3.01
CA ASP A 533 13.66 -0.45 3.05
C ASP A 533 13.10 -0.21 4.47
N ARG A 534 13.32 -1.16 5.39
CA ARG A 534 12.89 -1.09 6.80
C ARG A 534 14.03 -0.78 7.77
N ILE A 535 15.21 -0.41 7.30
CA ILE A 535 16.23 0.20 8.14
C ILE A 535 15.66 1.50 8.71
N ALA A 536 15.83 1.73 10.01
CA ALA A 536 15.18 2.81 10.71
C ALA A 536 16.16 3.58 11.61
N ARG A 537 16.03 4.91 11.65
CA ARG A 537 16.79 5.79 12.53
C ARG A 537 15.88 6.41 13.56
N ARG A 538 16.34 6.49 14.82
CA ARG A 538 15.60 7.14 15.90
C ARG A 538 15.46 8.63 15.63
N VAL A 539 14.20 9.12 15.64
CA VAL A 539 13.88 10.55 15.48
C VAL A 539 13.44 11.22 16.78
N HIS A 540 12.91 10.43 17.71
CA HIS A 540 12.48 10.94 19.01
C HIS A 540 12.56 9.86 20.07
N ARG A 541 12.89 10.25 21.32
CA ARG A 541 12.88 9.39 22.50
C ARG A 541 11.98 10.00 23.57
N SER A 542 11.19 9.16 24.23
CA SER A 542 10.33 9.51 25.35
C SER A 542 10.57 8.58 26.54
N ALA A 543 9.98 8.86 27.69
CA ALA A 543 10.05 7.97 28.86
C ALA A 543 9.41 6.58 28.64
N HIS A 544 8.59 6.42 27.58
CA HIS A 544 7.80 5.20 27.35
C HIS A 544 8.25 4.43 26.08
N GLY A 545 9.29 4.91 25.40
CA GLY A 545 9.78 4.31 24.16
C GLY A 545 10.41 5.32 23.22
N ALA A 546 10.61 4.94 21.98
CA ALA A 546 11.19 5.78 20.96
C ALA A 546 10.38 5.71 19.64
N THR A 547 10.49 6.77 18.84
CA THR A 547 9.96 6.81 17.47
C THR A 547 11.11 6.75 16.49
N PHE A 548 10.97 5.89 15.49
CA PHE A 548 11.93 5.68 14.42
C PHE A 548 11.33 6.08 13.07
N LEU A 549 12.18 6.63 12.20
CA LEU A 549 11.87 6.85 10.78
C LEU A 549 12.52 5.74 9.97
N LEU A 550 11.72 5.00 9.21
CA LEU A 550 12.19 3.95 8.31
C LEU A 550 12.69 4.55 6.99
N ALA A 551 13.59 3.85 6.31
CA ALA A 551 14.07 4.22 4.97
C ALA A 551 12.92 4.36 3.95
N SER A 552 11.81 3.64 4.12
CA SER A 552 10.57 3.78 3.36
C SER A 552 9.79 5.08 3.64
N GLY A 553 10.19 5.89 4.62
CA GLY A 553 9.47 7.10 5.05
C GLY A 553 8.43 6.88 6.14
N THR A 554 8.14 5.65 6.51
CA THR A 554 7.18 5.34 7.59
C THR A 554 7.78 5.66 8.96
N ARG A 555 6.98 6.28 9.84
CA ARG A 555 7.34 6.43 11.26
C ARG A 555 6.67 5.34 12.09
N ALA A 556 7.44 4.72 12.98
CA ALA A 556 6.93 3.68 13.87
C ALA A 556 7.46 3.83 15.30
N GLY A 557 6.62 3.48 16.28
CA GLY A 557 6.99 3.45 17.69
C GLY A 557 7.61 2.12 18.09
N VAL A 558 8.50 2.14 19.08
CA VAL A 558 9.04 0.95 19.72
C VAL A 558 9.17 1.19 21.23
N SER A 559 8.99 0.13 22.02
CA SER A 559 9.21 0.11 23.46
C SER A 559 10.21 -0.99 23.83
N GLY A 560 10.71 -0.97 25.07
CA GLY A 560 11.68 -1.95 25.52
C GLY A 560 13.12 -1.69 25.08
N PRO A 561 13.98 -2.72 25.05
CA PRO A 561 15.43 -2.55 24.86
C PRO A 561 15.81 -1.91 23.52
N LEU A 562 15.03 -2.16 22.46
CA LEU A 562 15.28 -1.59 21.13
C LEU A 562 15.10 -0.06 21.09
N ALA A 563 14.41 0.55 22.07
CA ALA A 563 14.22 2.00 22.11
C ALA A 563 15.53 2.77 22.33
N ASP A 564 16.58 2.11 22.82
CA ASP A 564 17.88 2.68 23.11
C ASP A 564 18.82 2.71 21.91
N ALA A 565 18.55 1.93 20.89
CA ALA A 565 19.34 1.89 19.66
C ALA A 565 19.22 3.20 18.87
N GLU A 566 20.28 3.64 18.21
CA GLU A 566 20.23 4.76 17.26
C GLU A 566 19.65 4.30 15.92
N TRP A 567 20.08 3.12 15.47
CA TRP A 567 19.62 2.48 14.25
C TRP A 567 19.02 1.11 14.52
N LEU A 568 17.98 0.77 13.82
CA LEU A 568 17.33 -0.54 13.83
C LEU A 568 17.21 -1.11 12.43
N ALA A 569 17.42 -2.41 12.32
CA ALA A 569 16.93 -3.22 11.22
C ALA A 569 15.60 -3.84 11.64
N VAL A 570 14.52 -3.55 10.92
CA VAL A 570 13.15 -3.90 11.32
C VAL A 570 12.63 -5.03 10.45
N ALA A 571 12.27 -6.14 11.07
CA ALA A 571 11.69 -7.29 10.37
C ALA A 571 10.15 -7.20 10.28
N ASP A 572 9.49 -6.75 11.36
CA ASP A 572 8.03 -6.69 11.42
C ASP A 572 7.55 -5.34 11.97
N VAL A 573 6.64 -4.73 11.19
CA VAL A 573 5.93 -3.49 11.57
C VAL A 573 4.44 -3.73 11.41
N SER A 574 3.67 -3.42 12.43
CA SER A 574 2.21 -3.56 12.38
C SER A 574 1.51 -2.24 12.65
N ARG A 575 0.28 -2.12 12.12
CA ARG A 575 -0.62 -1.05 12.53
C ARG A 575 -0.94 -1.18 14.02
N ALA A 576 -0.85 -0.08 14.74
CA ALA A 576 -1.29 0.00 16.11
C ALA A 576 -1.75 1.42 16.42
N GLN A 577 -2.79 1.52 17.24
CA GLN A 577 -3.27 2.79 17.79
C GLN A 577 -2.91 2.84 19.27
N GLY A 578 -2.81 4.05 19.83
CA GLY A 578 -2.55 4.25 21.25
C GLY A 578 -1.07 4.47 21.60
N ARG A 579 -0.74 4.36 22.91
CA ARG A 579 0.58 4.73 23.48
C ARG A 579 1.77 3.96 22.88
N ALA A 580 1.57 2.71 22.51
CA ALA A 580 2.65 1.89 21.92
C ALA A 580 3.11 2.41 20.54
N ALA A 581 2.21 3.04 19.78
CA ALA A 581 2.54 3.63 18.47
C ALA A 581 3.19 5.02 18.56
N GLY A 582 3.26 5.63 19.75
CA GLY A 582 3.80 6.99 19.93
C GLY A 582 3.12 8.05 19.04
N GLY A 583 1.84 7.86 18.68
CA GLY A 583 1.09 8.72 17.76
C GLY A 583 1.39 8.50 16.28
N THR A 584 2.23 7.54 15.92
CA THR A 584 2.63 7.29 14.51
C THR A 584 1.68 6.37 13.74
N GLY A 585 0.78 5.68 14.43
CA GLY A 585 -0.12 4.67 13.85
C GLY A 585 0.57 3.35 13.46
N ALA A 586 1.85 3.18 13.78
CA ALA A 586 2.61 1.96 13.52
C ALA A 586 3.53 1.60 14.69
N VAL A 587 3.75 0.29 14.91
CA VAL A 587 4.62 -0.25 15.95
C VAL A 587 5.58 -1.27 15.36
N ILE A 588 6.85 -1.15 15.72
CA ILE A 588 7.86 -2.16 15.43
C ILE A 588 7.60 -3.37 16.34
N ARG A 589 7.34 -4.52 15.75
CA ARG A 589 7.05 -5.79 16.43
C ARG A 589 8.27 -6.67 16.57
N ALA A 590 9.17 -6.58 15.58
CA ALA A 590 10.41 -7.33 15.60
C ALA A 590 11.51 -6.54 14.88
N GLY A 591 12.69 -6.51 15.47
CA GLY A 591 13.87 -5.84 14.91
C GLY A 591 15.12 -6.20 15.67
N ALA A 592 16.24 -5.67 15.21
CA ALA A 592 17.53 -5.76 15.89
C ALA A 592 18.29 -4.45 15.76
N ALA A 593 19.13 -4.11 16.76
CA ALA A 593 20.03 -2.99 16.64
C ALA A 593 21.03 -3.23 15.50
N ILE A 594 21.44 -2.15 14.84
CA ILE A 594 22.38 -2.20 13.72
C ILE A 594 23.33 -1.00 13.81
N SER A 595 24.60 -1.19 13.42
CA SER A 595 25.54 -0.08 13.34
C SER A 595 25.39 0.69 12.03
N GLU A 596 25.86 1.94 12.02
CA GLU A 596 25.85 2.76 10.80
C GLU A 596 26.69 2.16 9.68
N GLU A 597 27.79 1.49 10.00
CA GLU A 597 28.64 0.77 9.04
C GLU A 597 27.89 -0.41 8.41
N GLN A 598 27.16 -1.18 9.22
CA GLN A 598 26.33 -2.28 8.73
C GLN A 598 25.15 -1.78 7.89
N VAL A 599 24.61 -0.58 8.16
CA VAL A 599 23.62 0.07 7.30
C VAL A 599 24.20 0.33 5.90
N GLU A 600 25.44 0.81 5.81
CA GLU A 600 26.10 1.01 4.52
C GLU A 600 26.31 -0.30 3.76
N GLN A 601 26.68 -1.36 4.45
CA GLN A 601 26.84 -2.69 3.84
C GLN A 601 25.54 -3.27 3.31
N ALA A 602 24.45 -3.18 4.10
CA ALA A 602 23.17 -3.80 3.75
C ALA A 602 22.36 -2.99 2.73
N ALA A 603 22.44 -1.66 2.80
CA ALA A 603 21.56 -0.75 2.06
C ALA A 603 22.33 0.25 1.19
N GLY A 604 23.54 -0.09 0.73
CA GLY A 604 24.35 0.78 -0.13
C GLY A 604 23.61 1.28 -1.38
N HIS A 605 22.73 0.45 -1.94
CA HIS A 605 21.88 0.80 -3.10
C HIS A 605 20.77 1.84 -2.77
N LEU A 606 20.41 2.04 -1.51
CA LEU A 606 19.47 3.07 -1.05
C LEU A 606 20.18 4.37 -0.65
N ILE A 607 21.52 4.38 -0.65
CA ILE A 607 22.28 5.58 -0.33
C ILE A 607 22.28 6.49 -1.54
N THR A 608 21.77 7.69 -1.34
CA THR A 608 21.74 8.75 -2.35
C THR A 608 22.43 9.99 -1.81
N ASP A 609 23.18 10.67 -2.69
CA ASP A 609 23.81 11.95 -2.41
C ASP A 609 23.20 12.95 -3.39
N ARG A 610 22.40 13.88 -2.88
CA ARG A 610 21.67 14.83 -3.71
C ARG A 610 21.62 16.20 -3.08
N THR A 611 21.51 17.22 -3.91
CA THR A 611 21.27 18.58 -3.46
C THR A 611 19.76 18.83 -3.39
N GLU A 612 19.28 19.18 -2.21
CA GLU A 612 17.92 19.66 -1.98
C GLU A 612 17.92 21.18 -1.88
N ALA A 613 17.02 21.82 -2.58
CA ALA A 613 16.82 23.25 -2.57
C ALA A 613 15.42 23.62 -2.14
N ASP A 614 15.34 24.56 -1.18
CA ASP A 614 14.07 25.11 -0.68
C ASP A 614 14.12 26.63 -0.70
N PHE A 615 12.94 27.26 -0.90
CA PHE A 615 12.81 28.70 -0.86
C PHE A 615 12.40 29.16 0.54
N VAL A 616 13.36 29.67 1.31
CA VAL A 616 13.17 30.06 2.71
C VAL A 616 13.56 31.53 2.88
N ASP A 617 12.72 32.32 3.56
CA ASP A 617 12.98 33.73 3.88
C ASP A 617 13.38 34.55 2.65
N GLY A 618 12.71 34.33 1.53
CA GLY A 618 12.91 35.12 0.30
C GLY A 618 14.14 34.74 -0.53
N ARG A 619 14.78 33.59 -0.31
CA ARG A 619 15.92 33.10 -1.10
C ARG A 619 15.94 31.57 -1.18
N VAL A 620 16.57 31.06 -2.21
CA VAL A 620 16.87 29.63 -2.31
C VAL A 620 18.05 29.28 -1.39
N ILE A 621 17.81 28.30 -0.51
CA ILE A 621 18.83 27.66 0.34
C ILE A 621 19.01 26.24 -0.19
N ALA A 622 20.23 25.88 -0.56
CA ALA A 622 20.57 24.53 -1.00
C ALA A 622 21.38 23.79 0.07
N ARG A 623 21.11 22.50 0.21
CA ARG A 623 21.80 21.59 1.11
C ARG A 623 22.13 20.31 0.38
N ARG A 624 23.38 19.89 0.46
CA ARG A 624 23.76 18.55 0.02
C ARG A 624 23.38 17.57 1.13
N GLU A 625 22.54 16.61 0.78
CA GLU A 625 22.04 15.62 1.72
C GLU A 625 22.47 14.22 1.29
N ARG A 626 23.13 13.52 2.22
CA ARG A 626 23.37 12.08 2.09
C ARG A 626 22.26 11.36 2.82
N ARG A 627 21.50 10.53 2.11
CA ARG A 627 20.31 9.85 2.62
C ARG A 627 20.40 8.34 2.47
N VAL A 628 19.69 7.62 3.34
CA VAL A 628 19.32 6.20 3.16
C VAL A 628 17.80 6.19 2.98
N GLY A 629 17.34 6.10 1.74
CA GLY A 629 15.93 6.32 1.42
C GLY A 629 15.42 7.66 1.94
N ALA A 630 14.40 7.65 2.80
CA ALA A 630 13.83 8.84 3.42
C ALA A 630 14.67 9.41 4.58
N ILE A 631 15.65 8.67 5.11
CA ILE A 631 16.45 9.06 6.29
C ILE A 631 17.61 9.96 5.88
N VAL A 632 17.61 11.21 6.35
CA VAL A 632 18.75 12.13 6.17
C VAL A 632 19.86 11.75 7.15
N ARG A 633 21.02 11.32 6.63
CA ARG A 633 22.22 11.03 7.44
C ARG A 633 23.03 12.28 7.73
N SER A 634 23.28 13.06 6.70
CA SER A 634 23.97 14.34 6.80
C SER A 634 23.35 15.37 5.88
N SER A 635 23.35 16.62 6.29
CA SER A 635 22.83 17.74 5.53
C SER A 635 23.79 18.91 5.69
N VAL A 636 24.52 19.24 4.62
CA VAL A 636 25.54 20.29 4.62
C VAL A 636 25.06 21.43 3.73
N PRO A 637 25.06 22.68 4.21
CA PRO A 637 24.74 23.83 3.38
C PRO A 637 25.73 23.95 2.21
N VAL A 638 25.19 24.12 1.00
CA VAL A 638 25.97 24.37 -0.21
C VAL A 638 25.45 25.62 -0.90
N ARG A 639 26.24 26.17 -1.81
CA ARG A 639 25.78 27.31 -2.63
C ARG A 639 24.66 26.84 -3.54
N ALA A 640 23.54 27.56 -3.54
CA ALA A 640 22.44 27.27 -4.45
C ALA A 640 22.90 27.48 -5.91
N GLN A 641 22.47 26.57 -6.78
CA GLN A 641 22.68 26.62 -8.23
C GLN A 641 21.33 26.41 -8.93
N ALA A 642 21.14 27.06 -10.05
CA ALA A 642 19.89 27.00 -10.79
C ALA A 642 19.52 25.56 -11.20
N GLY A 643 20.50 24.75 -11.61
CA GLY A 643 20.33 23.38 -12.05
C GLY A 643 20.11 22.34 -10.96
N ASP A 644 20.42 22.65 -9.70
CA ASP A 644 20.37 21.70 -8.56
C ASP A 644 19.05 21.81 -7.78
N GLY A 645 17.91 21.85 -8.45
CA GLY A 645 16.58 22.00 -7.83
C GLY A 645 16.23 23.45 -7.44
N GLY A 646 17.12 24.42 -7.74
CA GLY A 646 16.91 25.84 -7.44
C GLY A 646 15.68 26.41 -8.16
N HIS A 647 15.51 26.10 -9.45
CA HIS A 647 14.31 26.48 -10.22
C HIS A 647 13.04 25.88 -9.65
N ASP A 648 13.05 24.60 -9.29
CA ASP A 648 11.90 23.92 -8.71
C ASP A 648 11.50 24.54 -7.37
N ALA A 649 12.48 24.94 -6.55
CA ALA A 649 12.22 25.62 -5.29
C ALA A 649 11.55 27.00 -5.52
N VAL A 650 12.03 27.77 -6.52
CA VAL A 650 11.42 29.05 -6.88
C VAL A 650 10.02 28.86 -7.46
N ARG A 651 9.81 27.89 -8.36
CA ARG A 651 8.48 27.59 -8.95
C ARG A 651 7.49 27.20 -7.87
N ARG A 652 7.85 26.29 -6.96
CA ARG A 652 6.99 25.93 -5.79
C ARG A 652 6.64 27.15 -4.94
N ALA A 653 7.58 28.07 -4.71
CA ALA A 653 7.34 29.26 -3.96
C ALA A 653 6.35 30.20 -4.67
N ILE A 654 6.48 30.36 -6.00
CA ILE A 654 5.58 31.14 -6.82
C ILE A 654 4.19 30.52 -6.91
N GLU A 655 4.08 29.20 -7.04
CA GLU A 655 2.81 28.47 -6.99
C GLU A 655 2.04 28.72 -5.67
N GLN A 656 2.76 28.80 -4.56
CA GLN A 656 2.16 29.01 -3.24
C GLN A 656 1.81 30.47 -2.94
N LYS A 657 2.60 31.44 -3.39
CA LYS A 657 2.51 32.85 -3.01
C LYS A 657 2.20 33.79 -4.18
N GLY A 658 2.12 33.27 -5.40
CA GLY A 658 1.98 34.07 -6.61
C GLY A 658 3.14 35.05 -6.79
N LEU A 659 2.87 36.18 -7.43
CA LEU A 659 3.82 37.28 -7.59
C LEU A 659 4.22 37.98 -6.26
N GLY A 660 3.56 37.62 -5.14
CA GLY A 660 3.91 38.09 -3.80
C GLY A 660 5.26 37.57 -3.27
N VAL A 661 5.92 36.65 -4.00
CA VAL A 661 7.31 36.25 -3.75
C VAL A 661 8.27 37.44 -3.94
N PHE A 662 7.92 38.37 -4.85
CA PHE A 662 8.76 39.52 -5.22
C PHE A 662 8.34 40.79 -4.48
N THR A 663 9.28 41.68 -4.29
CA THR A 663 9.03 43.05 -3.82
C THR A 663 8.91 43.98 -5.04
N TRP A 664 7.75 44.58 -5.25
CA TRP A 664 7.54 45.54 -6.32
C TRP A 664 8.12 46.90 -5.94
N SER A 665 9.06 47.38 -6.73
CA SER A 665 9.49 48.78 -6.60
C SER A 665 8.44 49.72 -7.14
N ASP A 666 8.45 50.98 -6.66
CA ASP A 666 7.54 52.03 -7.19
C ASP A 666 7.63 52.16 -8.70
N ALA A 667 8.83 52.00 -9.27
CA ALA A 667 9.07 52.10 -10.72
C ALA A 667 8.48 50.89 -11.47
N ALA A 668 8.61 49.68 -10.94
CA ALA A 668 8.03 48.48 -11.53
C ALA A 668 6.51 48.51 -11.46
N ASP A 669 5.95 48.91 -10.32
CA ASP A 669 4.50 49.03 -10.14
C ASP A 669 3.91 50.11 -11.05
N GLU A 670 4.59 51.27 -11.19
CA GLU A 670 4.17 52.32 -12.10
C GLU A 670 4.22 51.87 -13.58
N LEU A 671 5.28 51.17 -13.97
CA LEU A 671 5.37 50.63 -15.33
C LEU A 671 4.26 49.59 -15.57
N ARG A 672 4.01 48.72 -14.64
CA ARG A 672 2.95 47.71 -14.72
C ARG A 672 1.56 48.36 -14.92
N ARG A 673 1.26 49.39 -14.13
CA ARG A 673 -0.02 50.13 -14.26
C ARG A 673 -0.16 50.86 -15.60
N ARG A 674 0.94 51.42 -16.12
CA ARG A 674 0.96 52.04 -17.45
C ARG A 674 0.67 51.02 -18.55
N LEU A 675 1.29 49.84 -18.50
CA LEU A 675 1.05 48.73 -19.43
C LEU A 675 -0.37 48.16 -19.30
N ALA A 676 -0.90 48.03 -18.11
CA ALA A 676 -2.28 47.61 -17.88
C ALA A 676 -3.28 48.55 -18.51
N LEU A 677 -3.06 49.89 -18.39
CA LEU A 677 -3.90 50.87 -19.05
C LEU A 677 -3.84 50.74 -20.59
N LEU A 678 -2.64 50.55 -21.14
CA LEU A 678 -2.47 50.35 -22.59
C LEU A 678 -3.15 49.09 -23.09
N HIS A 679 -2.97 47.98 -22.38
CA HIS A 679 -3.64 46.73 -22.72
C HIS A 679 -5.17 46.89 -22.68
N ARG A 680 -5.70 47.51 -21.65
CA ARG A 680 -7.13 47.74 -21.46
C ARG A 680 -7.74 48.57 -22.57
N GLU A 681 -7.06 49.66 -23.02
CA GLU A 681 -7.62 50.62 -23.95
C GLU A 681 -7.35 50.28 -25.43
N LEU A 682 -6.23 49.64 -25.71
CA LEU A 682 -5.77 49.33 -27.07
C LEU A 682 -5.79 47.83 -27.40
N GLY A 683 -5.70 46.94 -26.40
CA GLY A 683 -5.53 45.52 -26.62
C GLY A 683 -4.16 45.19 -27.20
N ALA A 684 -4.10 44.12 -27.99
CA ALA A 684 -2.86 43.78 -28.71
C ALA A 684 -2.36 44.91 -29.62
N PRO A 685 -1.04 45.17 -29.71
CA PRO A 685 0.06 44.30 -29.25
C PRO A 685 0.52 44.51 -27.78
N TRP A 686 -0.12 45.37 -27.01
CA TRP A 686 0.28 45.68 -25.65
C TRP A 686 -0.01 44.49 -24.73
N PRO A 687 0.97 44.09 -23.89
CA PRO A 687 0.85 42.85 -23.06
C PRO A 687 -0.21 42.96 -21.98
N ASP A 688 -0.91 41.88 -21.73
CA ASP A 688 -1.65 41.68 -20.47
C ASP A 688 -0.66 41.49 -19.32
N VAL A 689 -0.73 42.38 -18.33
CA VAL A 689 0.14 42.35 -17.13
C VAL A 689 -0.64 42.06 -15.87
N SER A 690 -1.82 41.41 -15.99
CA SER A 690 -2.54 40.85 -14.84
C SER A 690 -1.69 39.79 -14.14
N ASP A 691 -1.99 39.50 -12.85
CA ASP A 691 -1.26 38.46 -12.12
C ASP A 691 -1.37 37.11 -12.84
N ALA A 692 -2.53 36.78 -13.38
CA ALA A 692 -2.78 35.54 -14.09
C ALA A 692 -1.90 35.43 -15.35
N ALA A 693 -1.88 36.46 -16.19
CA ALA A 693 -1.08 36.45 -17.43
C ALA A 693 0.43 36.41 -17.16
N LEU A 694 0.90 37.14 -16.15
CA LEU A 694 2.31 37.13 -15.75
C LEU A 694 2.75 35.81 -15.15
N LEU A 695 1.87 35.10 -14.43
CA LEU A 695 2.15 33.76 -13.89
C LEU A 695 2.13 32.68 -14.97
N ASP A 696 1.30 32.83 -15.99
CA ASP A 696 1.21 31.86 -17.09
C ASP A 696 2.45 31.89 -18.00
N ASP A 697 3.11 33.03 -18.12
CA ASP A 697 4.28 33.24 -19.01
C ASP A 697 5.56 33.66 -18.28
N LEU A 698 5.78 33.07 -17.10
CA LEU A 698 6.90 33.42 -16.21
C LEU A 698 8.27 33.39 -16.90
N ASP A 699 8.53 32.36 -17.71
CA ASP A 699 9.85 32.17 -18.32
C ASP A 699 10.18 33.24 -19.37
N THR A 700 9.18 33.77 -20.09
CA THR A 700 9.39 34.80 -21.13
C THR A 700 9.82 36.14 -20.53
N TRP A 701 9.20 36.55 -19.43
CA TRP A 701 9.49 37.91 -18.93
C TRP A 701 10.43 37.93 -17.73
N LEU A 702 10.50 36.83 -16.97
CA LEU A 702 11.24 36.75 -15.69
C LEU A 702 12.43 35.78 -15.72
N GLY A 703 12.76 35.14 -16.85
CA GLY A 703 13.78 34.11 -16.97
C GLY A 703 15.10 34.41 -16.26
N PRO A 704 15.81 35.53 -16.57
CA PRO A 704 17.08 35.86 -15.91
C PRO A 704 16.96 36.11 -14.41
N GLU A 705 15.84 36.64 -13.96
CA GLU A 705 15.54 36.85 -12.53
C GLU A 705 15.24 35.54 -11.82
N LEU A 706 14.54 34.59 -12.47
CA LEU A 706 14.33 33.23 -11.96
C LEU A 706 15.66 32.48 -11.82
N ASP A 707 16.56 32.60 -12.79
CA ASP A 707 17.93 32.04 -12.70
C ASP A 707 18.73 32.63 -11.52
N SER A 708 18.59 33.94 -11.33
CA SER A 708 19.24 34.64 -10.23
C SER A 708 18.73 34.17 -8.87
N LEU A 709 17.40 34.07 -8.73
CA LEU A 709 16.74 33.54 -7.53
C LEU A 709 17.11 32.07 -7.27
N ALA A 710 17.06 31.24 -8.31
CA ALA A 710 17.41 29.82 -8.24
C ALA A 710 18.87 29.62 -7.81
N SER A 711 19.74 30.59 -8.12
CA SER A 711 21.12 30.64 -7.69
C SER A 711 21.34 31.26 -6.30
N GLY A 712 20.24 31.56 -5.56
CA GLY A 712 20.26 32.03 -4.18
C GLY A 712 20.28 33.55 -3.99
N ALA A 713 20.00 34.34 -5.02
CA ALA A 713 19.80 35.78 -4.86
C ALA A 713 18.55 36.05 -4.00
N PRO A 714 18.57 37.06 -3.11
CA PRO A 714 17.38 37.44 -2.35
C PRO A 714 16.29 38.03 -3.26
N ALA A 715 15.06 37.60 -3.10
CA ALA A 715 13.89 38.11 -3.87
C ALA A 715 13.71 39.65 -3.71
N ALA A 716 14.03 40.17 -2.53
CA ALA A 716 13.97 41.62 -2.26
C ALA A 716 14.99 42.44 -3.08
N ARG A 717 15.98 41.82 -3.70
CA ARG A 717 16.98 42.49 -4.58
C ARG A 717 16.66 42.35 -6.06
N ILE A 718 15.63 41.61 -6.41
CA ILE A 718 15.22 41.46 -7.80
C ILE A 718 14.49 42.70 -8.25
N ASP A 719 15.01 43.42 -9.26
CA ASP A 719 14.33 44.52 -9.92
C ASP A 719 13.45 43.98 -11.05
N LEU A 720 12.14 44.14 -10.89
CA LEU A 720 11.16 43.69 -11.89
C LEU A 720 11.00 44.68 -13.07
N THR A 721 11.59 45.89 -12.99
CA THR A 721 11.49 46.89 -14.06
C THR A 721 12.09 46.41 -15.38
N PRO A 722 13.31 45.85 -15.43
CA PRO A 722 13.85 45.27 -16.65
C PRO A 722 13.04 44.06 -17.14
N ALA A 723 12.50 43.25 -16.22
CA ALA A 723 11.63 42.13 -16.55
C ALA A 723 10.37 42.57 -17.30
N LEU A 724 9.65 43.53 -16.77
CA LEU A 724 8.46 44.09 -17.42
C LEU A 724 8.79 44.76 -18.77
N ARG A 725 9.97 45.37 -18.90
CA ARG A 725 10.40 45.98 -20.19
C ARG A 725 10.63 44.92 -21.29
N ARG A 726 10.91 43.67 -20.98
CA ARG A 726 10.99 42.60 -21.97
C ARG A 726 9.65 42.26 -22.61
N LEU A 727 8.54 42.57 -21.95
CA LEU A 727 7.19 42.37 -22.48
C LEU A 727 6.81 43.45 -23.50
N LEU A 728 7.58 44.51 -23.64
CA LEU A 728 7.24 45.63 -24.53
C LEU A 728 7.25 45.22 -26.01
N PRO A 729 6.18 45.51 -26.77
CA PRO A 729 6.07 45.10 -28.16
C PRO A 729 6.83 46.06 -29.10
N TRP A 730 7.93 45.65 -29.68
CA TRP A 730 8.66 46.41 -30.68
C TRP A 730 8.04 46.27 -32.08
N PRO A 731 7.84 47.42 -32.87
CA PRO A 731 8.31 48.80 -32.58
C PRO A 731 7.35 49.68 -31.76
N ALA A 732 6.14 49.25 -31.41
CA ALA A 732 5.16 50.03 -30.69
C ALA A 732 5.63 50.57 -29.34
N ALA A 733 6.59 49.87 -28.72
CA ALA A 733 7.23 50.25 -27.45
C ALA A 733 7.84 51.68 -27.47
N SER A 734 8.26 52.18 -28.65
CA SER A 734 8.77 53.55 -28.81
C SER A 734 7.73 54.64 -28.50
N GLU A 735 6.47 54.31 -28.55
CA GLU A 735 5.35 55.22 -28.25
C GLU A 735 4.90 55.18 -26.78
N LEU A 736 5.50 54.32 -25.95
CA LEU A 736 5.08 54.14 -24.55
C LEU A 736 4.97 55.49 -23.80
N ASP A 737 6.00 56.32 -23.85
CA ASP A 737 6.00 57.57 -23.09
C ASP A 737 5.13 58.67 -23.74
N ALA A 738 4.80 58.58 -25.02
CA ALA A 738 3.84 59.44 -25.68
C ALA A 738 2.38 59.07 -25.36
N LEU A 739 2.11 57.75 -25.26
CA LEU A 739 0.76 57.25 -24.97
C LEU A 739 0.40 57.31 -23.48
N VAL A 740 1.37 56.98 -22.59
CA VAL A 740 1.17 56.94 -21.12
C VAL A 740 2.39 57.56 -20.41
N PRO A 741 2.56 58.91 -20.50
CA PRO A 741 3.72 59.58 -19.93
C PRO A 741 3.77 59.51 -18.41
N GLU A 742 4.97 59.38 -17.81
CA GLU A 742 5.13 59.47 -16.36
C GLU A 742 4.68 60.81 -15.79
N ARG A 743 4.85 61.89 -16.59
CA ARG A 743 4.49 63.25 -16.23
C ARG A 743 3.79 63.93 -17.38
N LEU A 744 2.69 64.59 -17.07
CA LEU A 744 1.92 65.43 -18.02
C LEU A 744 2.41 66.87 -17.91
N GLU A 745 2.71 67.47 -19.05
CA GLU A 745 3.00 68.90 -19.15
C GLU A 745 1.71 69.70 -19.13
N VAL A 746 1.60 70.57 -18.17
CA VAL A 746 0.44 71.45 -18.01
C VAL A 746 0.69 72.86 -18.57
N PRO A 747 -0.31 73.65 -18.84
CA PRO A 747 -0.14 74.95 -19.49
C PRO A 747 0.87 75.94 -18.86
N SER A 748 1.13 75.77 -17.58
CA SER A 748 2.18 76.53 -16.88
C SER A 748 3.61 76.13 -17.22
N GLY A 749 3.83 75.08 -18.06
CA GLY A 749 5.11 74.43 -18.33
C GLY A 749 5.60 73.51 -17.20
N SER A 750 4.81 73.33 -16.18
CA SER A 750 5.15 72.38 -15.14
C SER A 750 4.89 70.95 -15.62
N ARG A 751 5.76 69.97 -15.25
CA ARG A 751 5.56 68.54 -15.48
C ARG A 751 5.06 67.85 -14.23
N VAL A 752 3.77 67.52 -14.23
CA VAL A 752 3.04 66.95 -13.08
C VAL A 752 2.97 65.43 -13.24
N ARG A 753 3.25 64.70 -12.15
CA ARG A 753 3.20 63.24 -12.18
C ARG A 753 1.76 62.75 -12.47
N VAL A 754 1.66 61.74 -13.33
CA VAL A 754 0.40 61.03 -13.59
C VAL A 754 0.37 59.84 -12.68
N VAL A 755 -0.68 59.66 -11.90
CA VAL A 755 -0.92 58.49 -11.08
C VAL A 755 -1.84 57.57 -11.87
N TYR A 756 -1.31 56.42 -12.28
CA TYR A 756 -2.04 55.43 -13.06
C TYR A 756 -2.98 54.59 -12.19
N PRO A 757 -4.09 54.08 -12.74
CA PRO A 757 -5.06 53.27 -12.00
C PRO A 757 -4.40 52.05 -11.36
N PRO A 758 -4.88 51.63 -10.17
CA PRO A 758 -4.48 50.33 -9.63
C PRO A 758 -5.03 49.21 -10.51
N LEU A 759 -4.40 48.04 -10.44
CA LEU A 759 -4.72 46.87 -11.31
C LEU A 759 -6.09 46.27 -10.98
N ASP A 760 -6.51 46.40 -9.74
CA ASP A 760 -7.76 45.81 -9.19
C ASP A 760 -8.99 46.72 -9.43
N ASP A 761 -8.78 47.96 -9.93
CA ASP A 761 -9.89 48.89 -10.26
C ASP A 761 -9.88 49.28 -11.75
N PRO A 762 -10.51 48.45 -12.59
CA PRO A 762 -10.56 48.71 -14.05
C PRO A 762 -11.37 49.96 -14.42
N ALA A 763 -12.19 50.50 -13.53
CA ALA A 763 -12.98 51.68 -13.76
C ALA A 763 -12.23 53.00 -13.43
N ALA A 764 -11.14 52.90 -12.67
CA ALA A 764 -10.33 54.05 -12.28
C ALA A 764 -9.63 54.69 -13.49
N ARG A 765 -9.44 55.98 -13.40
CA ARG A 765 -8.82 56.79 -14.46
C ARG A 765 -7.43 57.28 -14.04
N PRO A 766 -6.54 57.64 -14.99
CA PRO A 766 -5.31 58.33 -14.67
C PRO A 766 -5.57 59.64 -13.95
N VAL A 767 -4.91 59.90 -12.82
CA VAL A 767 -5.09 61.05 -11.97
C VAL A 767 -3.90 62.01 -12.09
N VAL A 768 -4.21 63.28 -12.27
CA VAL A 768 -3.23 64.40 -12.24
C VAL A 768 -3.62 65.38 -11.15
N ALA A 769 -2.82 65.45 -10.07
CA ALA A 769 -3.02 66.42 -8.99
C ALA A 769 -2.20 67.67 -9.24
N VAL A 770 -2.85 68.75 -9.57
CA VAL A 770 -2.22 69.99 -10.04
C VAL A 770 -2.90 71.23 -9.42
N LYS A 771 -2.11 72.27 -9.18
CA LYS A 771 -2.73 73.55 -8.73
C LYS A 771 -3.63 74.15 -9.81
N LEU A 772 -4.85 74.49 -9.45
CA LEU A 772 -5.85 74.93 -10.37
C LEU A 772 -5.34 76.04 -11.27
N GLN A 773 -4.56 77.00 -10.77
CA GLN A 773 -3.98 78.10 -11.51
C GLN A 773 -2.96 77.73 -12.59
N GLU A 774 -2.42 76.51 -12.54
CA GLU A 774 -1.50 75.98 -13.54
C GLU A 774 -2.26 75.43 -14.78
N CYS A 775 -3.58 75.27 -14.68
CA CYS A 775 -4.46 74.79 -15.71
C CYS A 775 -5.24 75.90 -16.45
N PHE A 776 -5.02 77.14 -16.12
CA PHE A 776 -5.70 78.24 -16.83
C PHE A 776 -5.33 78.21 -18.31
N GLY A 777 -6.28 78.63 -19.16
CA GLY A 777 -6.15 78.58 -20.60
C GLY A 777 -6.35 77.21 -21.23
N TRP A 778 -6.57 76.19 -20.43
CA TRP A 778 -6.76 74.79 -20.92
C TRP A 778 -8.24 74.55 -21.26
N ALA A 779 -8.55 74.64 -22.57
CA ALA A 779 -9.93 74.54 -23.05
C ALA A 779 -10.43 73.10 -23.13
N GLU A 780 -9.52 72.17 -23.40
CA GLU A 780 -9.87 70.77 -23.53
C GLU A 780 -9.15 69.98 -22.49
N THR A 781 -9.86 69.01 -21.88
CA THR A 781 -9.25 68.07 -20.94
C THR A 781 -8.33 67.12 -21.70
N PRO A 782 -7.04 67.00 -21.36
CA PRO A 782 -6.13 66.06 -22.01
C PRO A 782 -6.55 64.61 -21.81
N ARG A 783 -6.38 63.87 -22.87
CA ARG A 783 -6.65 62.43 -22.88
C ARG A 783 -5.38 61.70 -23.23
N LEU A 784 -5.12 60.58 -22.50
CA LEU A 784 -4.02 59.69 -22.75
C LEU A 784 -4.41 58.58 -23.73
N VAL A 785 -3.47 57.72 -24.07
CA VAL A 785 -3.66 56.55 -24.94
C VAL A 785 -4.29 56.95 -26.29
N GLY A 786 -3.66 57.90 -26.96
CA GLY A 786 -4.18 58.36 -28.25
C GLY A 786 -5.60 58.94 -28.22
N GLY A 787 -5.98 59.60 -27.12
CA GLY A 787 -7.31 60.21 -26.94
C GLY A 787 -8.38 59.29 -26.32
N ARG A 788 -8.08 58.06 -25.93
CA ARG A 788 -9.07 57.14 -25.38
C ARG A 788 -9.29 57.30 -23.88
N ALA A 789 -8.24 57.46 -23.08
CA ALA A 789 -8.33 57.55 -21.64
C ALA A 789 -8.38 59.01 -21.13
N PRO A 790 -9.52 59.52 -20.61
CA PRO A 790 -9.60 60.83 -20.04
C PRO A 790 -8.83 60.93 -18.73
N VAL A 791 -8.11 62.04 -18.51
CA VAL A 791 -7.39 62.30 -17.26
C VAL A 791 -8.33 62.90 -16.24
N LEU A 792 -8.31 62.34 -15.03
CA LEU A 792 -9.05 62.90 -13.88
C LEU A 792 -8.15 63.92 -13.15
N PHE A 793 -8.55 65.19 -13.17
CA PHE A 793 -7.82 66.27 -12.52
C PHE A 793 -8.25 66.40 -11.06
N HIS A 794 -7.30 66.27 -10.14
CA HIS A 794 -7.46 66.76 -8.78
C HIS A 794 -6.91 68.22 -8.75
N LEU A 795 -7.80 69.21 -8.92
CA LEU A 795 -7.44 70.58 -8.88
C LEU A 795 -7.13 71.00 -7.45
N LEU A 796 -5.96 71.51 -7.19
CA LEU A 796 -5.45 71.85 -5.87
C LEU A 796 -5.41 73.34 -5.65
N SER A 797 -5.64 73.78 -4.42
CA SER A 797 -5.38 75.14 -3.95
C SER A 797 -3.86 75.44 -4.04
N PRO A 798 -3.51 76.76 -3.93
CA PRO A 798 -2.09 77.14 -3.86
C PRO A 798 -1.29 76.45 -2.74
N ALA A 799 -1.99 76.06 -1.66
CA ALA A 799 -1.39 75.29 -0.56
C ALA A 799 -1.41 73.74 -0.75
N GLY A 800 -1.80 73.21 -1.93
CA GLY A 800 -1.84 71.80 -2.24
C GLY A 800 -3.06 71.05 -1.68
N ARG A 801 -4.09 71.70 -1.25
CA ARG A 801 -5.33 71.07 -0.76
C ARG A 801 -6.32 70.89 -1.92
N PRO A 802 -7.02 69.74 -1.99
CA PRO A 802 -8.07 69.53 -3.03
C PRO A 802 -9.11 70.59 -3.02
N LEU A 803 -9.46 71.09 -4.20
CA LEU A 803 -10.54 72.06 -4.46
C LEU A 803 -11.68 71.45 -5.25
N ALA A 804 -11.36 70.75 -6.30
CA ALA A 804 -12.30 70.06 -7.16
C ALA A 804 -11.68 68.87 -7.79
N VAL A 805 -12.53 67.90 -8.21
CA VAL A 805 -12.17 66.72 -9.01
C VAL A 805 -12.99 66.81 -10.29
N THR A 806 -12.34 66.76 -11.45
CA THR A 806 -13.01 66.85 -12.73
C THR A 806 -12.26 66.11 -13.81
N ASP A 807 -12.99 65.49 -14.71
CA ASP A 807 -12.47 64.89 -15.97
C ASP A 807 -12.90 65.77 -17.20
N ASP A 808 -13.59 66.85 -16.92
CA ASP A 808 -14.02 67.85 -17.91
C ASP A 808 -13.70 69.30 -17.42
N LEU A 809 -12.53 69.80 -17.87
CA LEU A 809 -12.07 71.09 -17.49
C LEU A 809 -12.98 72.18 -18.08
N ALA A 810 -13.54 71.99 -19.30
CA ALA A 810 -14.43 72.94 -19.91
C ALA A 810 -15.71 73.16 -19.09
N SER A 811 -16.37 72.10 -18.68
CA SER A 811 -17.53 72.11 -17.77
C SER A 811 -17.18 72.73 -16.43
N PHE A 812 -15.99 72.42 -15.88
CA PHE A 812 -15.53 72.99 -14.63
C PHE A 812 -15.36 74.55 -14.72
N TRP A 813 -14.71 74.99 -15.79
CA TRP A 813 -14.54 76.44 -16.01
C TRP A 813 -15.88 77.18 -16.21
N SER A 814 -16.82 76.59 -16.93
CA SER A 814 -18.13 77.18 -17.22
C SER A 814 -19.08 77.26 -16.03
N GLY A 815 -18.88 76.40 -14.98
CA GLY A 815 -19.79 76.28 -13.84
C GLY A 815 -19.12 76.40 -12.48
N PRO A 816 -18.56 75.30 -11.96
CA PRO A 816 -18.02 75.17 -10.59
C PRO A 816 -16.94 76.21 -10.27
N TYR A 817 -16.17 76.65 -11.25
CA TYR A 817 -15.06 77.54 -11.04
C TYR A 817 -15.48 78.88 -10.39
N ALA A 818 -16.64 79.44 -10.75
CA ALA A 818 -17.12 80.67 -10.20
C ALA A 818 -17.25 80.59 -8.66
N GLN A 819 -17.76 79.53 -8.15
CA GLN A 819 -17.88 79.24 -6.71
C GLN A 819 -16.52 79.09 -6.06
N VAL A 820 -15.62 78.23 -6.62
CA VAL A 820 -14.27 78.04 -6.13
C VAL A 820 -13.47 79.32 -6.14
N ARG A 821 -13.62 80.20 -7.17
CA ARG A 821 -12.99 81.52 -7.27
C ARG A 821 -13.43 82.41 -6.11
N THR A 822 -14.73 82.50 -5.86
CA THR A 822 -15.27 83.33 -4.78
C THR A 822 -14.71 82.95 -3.42
N GLU A 823 -14.65 81.67 -3.09
CA GLU A 823 -14.12 81.17 -1.85
C GLU A 823 -12.61 81.38 -1.74
N MET A 824 -11.86 80.98 -2.78
CA MET A 824 -10.41 80.94 -2.75
C MET A 824 -9.74 82.26 -2.91
N ARG A 825 -10.39 83.25 -3.55
CA ARG A 825 -9.93 84.69 -3.67
C ARG A 825 -9.77 85.32 -2.29
N GLY A 826 -10.69 85.01 -1.36
CA GLY A 826 -10.62 85.53 0.00
C GLY A 826 -9.47 84.84 0.78
N ARG A 827 -9.28 83.56 0.56
CA ARG A 827 -8.30 82.68 1.33
C ARG A 827 -6.86 82.80 0.81
N TYR A 828 -6.68 83.00 -0.50
CA TYR A 828 -5.40 83.15 -1.18
C TYR A 828 -5.30 84.39 -2.07
N PRO A 829 -5.40 85.62 -1.51
CA PRO A 829 -5.46 86.87 -2.26
C PRO A 829 -4.21 87.20 -3.09
N LYS A 830 -3.07 86.56 -2.72
CA LYS A 830 -1.78 86.71 -3.42
C LYS A 830 -1.68 85.94 -4.72
N HIS A 831 -2.62 85.04 -4.96
CA HIS A 831 -2.64 84.17 -6.14
C HIS A 831 -3.67 84.72 -7.17
N PRO A 832 -3.49 84.39 -8.47
CA PRO A 832 -4.44 84.89 -9.53
C PRO A 832 -5.74 84.06 -9.38
N TRP A 833 -6.85 84.78 -9.45
CA TRP A 833 -8.23 84.30 -9.49
C TRP A 833 -8.99 85.09 -10.54
N PRO A 834 -8.72 84.85 -11.86
CA PRO A 834 -9.27 85.57 -12.96
C PRO A 834 -10.81 85.43 -13.05
N GLU A 835 -11.49 86.32 -13.70
CA GLU A 835 -12.94 86.23 -14.02
C GLU A 835 -13.14 85.30 -15.18
N ASP A 836 -12.28 85.38 -16.10
CA ASP A 836 -12.21 84.48 -17.24
C ASP A 836 -11.01 83.55 -17.10
N PRO A 837 -11.23 82.22 -16.80
CA PRO A 837 -10.15 81.24 -16.69
C PRO A 837 -9.65 80.74 -18.05
N TRP A 838 -10.39 80.98 -19.12
CA TRP A 838 -10.07 80.55 -20.48
C TRP A 838 -8.88 81.30 -21.10
N ASP A 839 -8.86 82.64 -20.93
CA ASP A 839 -7.86 83.55 -21.46
C ASP A 839 -6.74 83.86 -20.42
N ALA A 840 -6.83 83.31 -19.26
CA ALA A 840 -5.92 83.62 -18.17
C ALA A 840 -4.58 82.94 -18.38
N VAL A 841 -3.47 83.62 -18.14
CA VAL A 841 -2.12 83.11 -18.24
C VAL A 841 -1.91 82.06 -17.11
N PRO A 842 -1.62 80.80 -17.49
CA PRO A 842 -1.33 79.75 -16.48
C PRO A 842 -0.01 80.02 -15.70
N THR A 843 -0.05 79.79 -14.39
CA THR A 843 1.12 80.08 -13.59
C THR A 843 1.20 79.28 -12.30
N ARG A 844 2.40 78.88 -11.91
CA ARG A 844 2.70 78.30 -10.60
C ARG A 844 3.03 79.34 -9.53
N HIS A 845 3.08 80.66 -9.86
CA HIS A 845 3.57 81.70 -9.02
C HIS A 845 2.42 82.60 -8.49
N THR A 846 2.73 83.40 -7.48
CA THR A 846 1.83 84.52 -7.02
C THR A 846 1.82 85.60 -8.01
N LYS A 847 0.78 86.50 -7.98
CA LYS A 847 0.58 87.68 -8.85
C LYS A 847 1.86 88.49 -9.03
N ASN A 848 2.54 88.78 -7.91
CA ASN A 848 3.74 89.65 -7.94
C ASN A 848 4.95 89.03 -8.61
N ARG A 849 5.02 87.67 -8.71
CA ARG A 849 6.09 86.94 -9.32
C ARG A 849 5.79 86.58 -10.80
N ALA A 850 4.52 86.44 -11.12
CA ALA A 850 4.09 86.18 -12.50
C ALA A 850 4.18 87.40 -13.42
N GLY A 851 4.21 88.68 -12.90
CA GLY A 851 4.40 89.89 -13.66
C GLY A 851 5.85 90.37 -13.79
N ARG A 852 6.84 89.54 -13.39
CA ARG A 852 8.30 89.81 -13.49
C ARG A 852 9.08 88.84 -14.40
N GLY A 853 8.36 88.00 -15.13
CA GLY A 853 8.90 87.07 -16.07
C GLY A 853 8.68 87.36 -17.51
#